data_8309ab6df89515445d72844377373e32
#
_entry.id   8309ab6df89515445d72844377373e32
#
_cell.length_a   1.000
_cell.length_b   1.000
_cell.length_c   1.000
_cell.angle_alpha   90.00
_cell.angle_beta   90.00
_cell.angle_gamma   90.00
#
_symmetry.space_group_name_H-M   'P 1'
#
loop_
_entity.id
_entity.type
_entity.pdbx_description
1 polymer ?
#
loop_
_entity_poly.entity_id
_entity_poly.type
_entity_poly.pdbx_seq_one_letter_code
_entity_poly.pdbx_strand_id
1 'polypeptide(L)'
;MTRYRTLPIFAMVALLVMTCSGLAQNQYIGYVYPAGRQQGTTFPIRLGGQALLHPSHVVVSGEGVTVRLVDYYRLLSNEEQTLLRRQVTELRKKETTLSEAMIARWAWFEFPAPIGPPEQLSAAQIAPNADPALSDEERAKRNLIERVERMFAEDERFPAVRSHAELLFAEVTIAPDAKPGRREIRVITKRGISNPLPFYVDQVPEVARKPMKTCQLPVLGREHLAQRKRPPEEEELQITIPCTMNGQIGPGEMNRYRFQAKKGQRLLITVKARQLIPYVPDAVPGWLQAVLRLYDASGKEVAYADDYRFDPDPVMFFEVPADGEYVLVIHDALFRGRESFVYRITIGELPFITNIFPLGARVGEPVKIEMDGWNLAGATISAPENAAPGVHLIAAKAGKYLSNYVPFAVDTLPETLDKEPNDQPAQAQKVTLPVIVNGRIDRVGDWDVFEVEGKAGQTIVAEVHARRLWSPMDSFVKVTAADGKVIALNDDHYDAGAGWNTDHADSYLMVKLPADGKYYVHIGDTRRQGGKQYAYRLRMSEPQPDFALRIVPSRIVIRSKSSAAVTVFALRKDGYDGPITIRFKDLPPGFESSSVTLAAGKDTVNLGLKTTLAEMGNPVNLTVIGVAKVGDREIVREAVPAEDRMQAFLWRHLLPADDLLAGVFDPNYQPPPQRIRPPIRDEDRPKDVQPSLPISSVQFFMRQIETLYQEWLLTDEFVNREIANIEARLLK
;
A
#
# COMPACT_ATOMS: atom_id res chain seq x y z
N MET A 1 1.89 60.14 29.99
CA MET A 1 0.91 60.22 28.86
C MET A 1 1.47 59.46 27.69
N THR A 2 1.19 58.17 27.59
CA THR A 2 1.65 57.27 26.53
C THR A 2 0.43 56.77 25.77
N ARG A 3 0.29 57.23 24.52
CA ARG A 3 -0.80 56.86 23.64
C ARG A 3 -0.51 55.48 23.04
N TYR A 4 -1.27 54.49 23.43
CA TYR A 4 -1.35 53.20 22.75
C TYR A 4 -2.16 53.38 21.45
N ARG A 5 -1.52 53.14 20.29
CA ARG A 5 -2.19 52.99 19.01
C ARG A 5 -2.74 51.57 18.91
N THR A 6 -4.04 51.43 19.01
CA THR A 6 -4.77 50.19 18.65
C THR A 6 -4.75 50.04 17.14
N LEU A 7 -3.92 49.12 16.62
CA LEU A 7 -4.13 48.63 15.25
C LEU A 7 -5.44 47.80 15.21
N PRO A 8 -6.24 47.93 14.20
CA PRO A 8 -7.54 47.28 14.16
C PRO A 8 -7.38 45.78 13.96
N ILE A 9 -7.86 45.03 14.93
CA ILE A 9 -7.96 43.55 14.94
C ILE A 9 -8.64 43.02 13.66
N PHE A 10 -9.45 43.82 12.99
CA PHE A 10 -10.07 43.51 11.71
C PHE A 10 -9.09 43.25 10.55
N ALA A 11 -7.92 43.90 10.52
CA ALA A 11 -6.92 43.67 9.48
C ALA A 11 -6.19 42.35 9.67
N MET A 12 -6.03 41.86 10.91
CA MET A 12 -5.38 40.60 11.22
C MET A 12 -6.28 39.39 10.95
N VAL A 13 -7.60 39.53 11.18
CA VAL A 13 -8.60 38.52 10.84
C VAL A 13 -8.79 38.41 9.32
N ALA A 14 -8.74 39.54 8.59
CA ALA A 14 -8.81 39.54 7.12
C ALA A 14 -7.56 38.89 6.47
N LEU A 15 -6.37 39.04 7.09
CA LEU A 15 -5.15 38.36 6.60
C LEU A 15 -5.17 36.85 6.91
N LEU A 16 -5.78 36.42 8.01
CA LEU A 16 -5.94 34.98 8.34
C LEU A 16 -7.00 34.29 7.46
N VAL A 17 -7.98 35.02 6.95
CA VAL A 17 -9.01 34.47 6.05
C VAL A 17 -8.53 34.39 4.60
N MET A 18 -7.53 35.17 4.21
CA MET A 18 -6.95 35.11 2.85
C MET A 18 -5.88 34.03 2.65
N THR A 19 -5.44 33.33 3.71
CA THR A 19 -4.49 32.20 3.60
C THR A 19 -5.13 30.83 3.62
N CYS A 20 -6.44 30.73 3.66
CA CYS A 20 -7.18 29.52 3.28
C CYS A 20 -7.38 29.46 1.76
N SER A 21 -6.30 29.64 0.97
CA SER A 21 -6.19 28.97 -0.30
C SER A 21 -6.32 27.48 0.00
N GLY A 22 -7.45 26.88 -0.39
CA GLY A 22 -7.68 25.45 -0.19
C GLY A 22 -6.43 24.70 -0.65
N LEU A 23 -5.71 24.09 0.27
CA LEU A 23 -4.70 23.11 -0.06
C LEU A 23 -5.44 22.09 -0.92
N ALA A 24 -5.15 22.06 -2.22
CA ALA A 24 -5.73 21.09 -3.13
C ALA A 24 -5.45 19.74 -2.49
N GLN A 25 -6.51 19.02 -2.09
CA GLN A 25 -6.35 17.71 -1.49
C GLN A 25 -5.64 16.84 -2.50
N ASN A 26 -4.48 16.27 -2.11
CA ASN A 26 -3.75 15.36 -2.96
C ASN A 26 -4.62 14.11 -3.22
N GLN A 27 -4.54 13.59 -4.44
CA GLN A 27 -5.18 12.32 -4.80
C GLN A 27 -4.72 11.22 -3.85
N TYR A 28 -5.67 10.52 -3.27
CA TYR A 28 -5.38 9.52 -2.25
C TYR A 28 -6.29 8.31 -2.41
N ILE A 29 -5.71 7.12 -2.38
CA ILE A 29 -6.41 5.85 -2.26
C ILE A 29 -6.13 5.23 -0.90
N GLY A 30 -7.17 4.83 -0.20
CA GLY A 30 -7.11 4.29 1.15
C GLY A 30 -7.18 2.77 1.18
N TYR A 31 -7.79 2.14 0.17
CA TYR A 31 -7.82 0.69 0.02
C TYR A 31 -8.11 0.28 -1.42
N VAL A 32 -7.78 -0.98 -1.72
CA VAL A 32 -8.15 -1.70 -2.94
C VAL A 32 -8.84 -3.00 -2.53
N TYR A 33 -9.96 -3.33 -3.17
CA TYR A 33 -10.70 -4.54 -2.85
C TYR A 33 -11.34 -5.20 -4.09
N PRO A 34 -11.07 -6.47 -4.39
CA PRO A 34 -9.97 -7.30 -3.87
C PRO A 34 -8.59 -6.71 -4.23
N ALA A 35 -7.58 -6.93 -3.37
CA ALA A 35 -6.24 -6.39 -3.56
C ALA A 35 -5.31 -7.38 -4.31
N GLY A 36 -5.85 -8.10 -5.27
CA GLY A 36 -5.15 -9.06 -6.11
C GLY A 36 -6.01 -10.23 -6.53
N ARG A 37 -5.48 -11.08 -7.41
CA ARG A 37 -6.12 -12.31 -7.89
C ARG A 37 -5.12 -13.28 -8.53
N GLN A 38 -5.62 -14.49 -8.83
CA GLN A 38 -4.88 -15.51 -9.54
C GLN A 38 -4.52 -15.08 -10.97
N GLN A 39 -3.34 -15.51 -11.43
CA GLN A 39 -2.91 -15.41 -12.84
C GLN A 39 -3.99 -15.96 -13.80
N GLY A 40 -4.09 -15.36 -15.01
CA GLY A 40 -5.03 -15.79 -16.03
C GLY A 40 -6.49 -15.44 -15.74
N THR A 41 -6.77 -14.47 -14.85
CA THR A 41 -8.13 -14.07 -14.49
C THR A 41 -8.44 -12.62 -14.82
N THR A 42 -9.71 -12.35 -15.12
CA THR A 42 -10.28 -11.00 -15.22
C THR A 42 -11.35 -10.84 -14.14
N PHE A 43 -11.33 -9.73 -13.39
CA PHE A 43 -12.20 -9.55 -12.23
C PHE A 43 -12.41 -8.08 -11.88
N PRO A 44 -13.55 -7.74 -11.27
CA PRO A 44 -13.81 -6.40 -10.79
C PRO A 44 -13.06 -6.09 -9.49
N ILE A 45 -12.61 -4.83 -9.37
CA ILE A 45 -12.09 -4.25 -8.14
C ILE A 45 -12.78 -2.93 -7.85
N ARG A 46 -12.78 -2.54 -6.58
CA ARG A 46 -13.09 -1.17 -6.18
C ARG A 46 -11.94 -0.56 -5.36
N LEU A 47 -11.74 0.72 -5.54
CA LEU A 47 -10.80 1.52 -4.77
C LEU A 47 -11.58 2.60 -4.03
N GLY A 48 -11.32 2.73 -2.73
CA GLY A 48 -11.88 3.83 -1.94
C GLY A 48 -10.81 4.89 -1.68
N GLY A 49 -11.19 6.17 -1.83
CA GLY A 49 -10.23 7.26 -1.70
C GLY A 49 -10.86 8.63 -1.54
N GLN A 50 -10.06 9.65 -1.77
CA GLN A 50 -10.48 11.06 -1.81
C GLN A 50 -9.75 11.83 -2.92
N ALA A 51 -10.38 12.92 -3.38
CA ALA A 51 -9.88 13.76 -4.47
C ALA A 51 -9.60 12.98 -5.77
N LEU A 52 -10.36 11.92 -6.03
CA LEU A 52 -10.26 11.08 -7.22
C LEU A 52 -11.07 11.60 -8.42
N LEU A 53 -11.61 12.80 -8.33
CA LEU A 53 -12.43 13.42 -9.36
C LEU A 53 -11.73 13.43 -10.74
N HIS A 54 -12.48 13.12 -11.79
CA HIS A 54 -12.02 12.97 -13.16
C HIS A 54 -10.91 11.91 -13.32
N PRO A 55 -11.14 10.68 -12.87
CA PRO A 55 -10.19 9.60 -13.06
C PRO A 55 -10.00 9.34 -14.54
N SER A 56 -8.75 9.16 -14.98
CA SER A 56 -8.42 8.85 -16.37
C SER A 56 -8.09 7.37 -16.56
N HIS A 57 -7.29 6.81 -15.69
CA HIS A 57 -6.92 5.39 -15.70
C HIS A 57 -6.33 4.94 -14.37
N VAL A 58 -6.13 3.64 -14.24
CA VAL A 58 -5.47 2.99 -13.11
C VAL A 58 -4.25 2.27 -13.65
N VAL A 59 -3.12 2.41 -12.97
CA VAL A 59 -1.86 1.75 -13.34
C VAL A 59 -1.44 0.76 -12.26
N VAL A 60 -0.86 -0.36 -12.69
CA VAL A 60 -0.25 -1.36 -11.81
C VAL A 60 1.21 -1.53 -12.22
N SER A 61 2.13 -1.53 -11.25
CA SER A 61 3.57 -1.69 -11.51
C SER A 61 3.90 -3.09 -12.06
N GLY A 62 4.99 -3.18 -12.84
CA GLY A 62 5.43 -4.42 -13.46
C GLY A 62 4.59 -4.83 -14.68
N GLU A 63 4.87 -6.02 -15.21
CA GLU A 63 4.27 -6.54 -16.45
C GLU A 63 3.14 -7.53 -16.17
N GLY A 64 2.27 -7.73 -17.16
CA GLY A 64 1.24 -8.76 -17.18
C GLY A 64 -0.04 -8.40 -16.42
N VAL A 65 -0.24 -7.14 -16.00
CA VAL A 65 -1.49 -6.68 -15.39
C VAL A 65 -2.00 -5.45 -16.13
N THR A 66 -3.25 -5.51 -16.58
CA THR A 66 -3.94 -4.38 -17.21
C THR A 66 -5.20 -4.03 -16.45
N VAL A 67 -5.56 -2.75 -16.44
CA VAL A 67 -6.71 -2.25 -15.70
C VAL A 67 -7.56 -1.35 -16.60
N ARG A 68 -8.85 -1.65 -16.66
CA ARG A 68 -9.86 -0.84 -17.35
C ARG A 68 -10.74 -0.13 -16.32
N LEU A 69 -10.77 1.18 -16.34
CA LEU A 69 -11.69 1.98 -15.53
C LEU A 69 -13.12 1.75 -16.03
N VAL A 70 -14.06 1.49 -15.10
CA VAL A 70 -15.46 1.23 -15.41
C VAL A 70 -16.34 2.39 -14.98
N ASP A 71 -16.27 2.80 -13.70
CA ASP A 71 -17.14 3.84 -13.15
C ASP A 71 -16.50 4.54 -11.94
N TYR A 72 -17.08 5.69 -11.57
CA TYR A 72 -16.64 6.49 -10.43
C TYR A 72 -17.84 7.08 -9.70
N TYR A 73 -17.88 6.93 -8.38
CA TYR A 73 -18.90 7.49 -7.50
C TYR A 73 -18.23 8.48 -6.54
N ARG A 74 -18.64 9.74 -6.65
CA ARG A 74 -18.25 10.77 -5.70
C ARG A 74 -19.28 10.88 -4.58
N LEU A 75 -18.90 11.53 -3.49
CA LEU A 75 -19.85 11.90 -2.46
C LEU A 75 -20.89 12.91 -3.01
N LEU A 76 -22.15 12.68 -2.68
CA LEU A 76 -23.26 13.56 -3.02
C LEU A 76 -23.57 14.50 -1.85
N SER A 77 -23.86 15.77 -2.15
CA SER A 77 -24.44 16.67 -1.17
C SER A 77 -25.89 16.28 -0.83
N ASN A 78 -26.43 16.78 0.28
CA ASN A 78 -27.83 16.52 0.65
C ASN A 78 -28.83 17.04 -0.42
N GLU A 79 -28.50 18.17 -1.03
CA GLU A 79 -29.28 18.76 -2.11
C GLU A 79 -29.25 17.91 -3.37
N GLU A 80 -28.09 17.44 -3.75
CA GLU A 80 -27.94 16.53 -4.89
C GLU A 80 -28.72 15.23 -4.67
N GLN A 81 -28.64 14.64 -3.48
CA GLN A 81 -29.46 13.47 -3.13
C GLN A 81 -30.96 13.77 -3.25
N THR A 82 -31.41 14.95 -2.78
CA THR A 82 -32.82 15.36 -2.88
C THR A 82 -33.26 15.50 -4.33
N LEU A 83 -32.46 16.16 -5.16
CA LEU A 83 -32.71 16.29 -6.59
C LEU A 83 -32.79 14.93 -7.28
N LEU A 84 -31.84 14.05 -7.03
CA LEU A 84 -31.81 12.73 -7.63
C LEU A 84 -32.97 11.84 -7.18
N ARG A 85 -33.41 11.90 -5.91
CA ARG A 85 -34.63 11.18 -5.46
C ARG A 85 -35.88 11.63 -6.18
N ARG A 86 -36.01 12.94 -6.39
CA ARG A 86 -37.14 13.52 -7.16
C ARG A 86 -37.05 13.09 -8.62
N GLN A 87 -35.86 13.15 -9.24
CA GLN A 87 -35.64 12.71 -10.62
C GLN A 87 -36.01 11.21 -10.78
N VAL A 88 -35.58 10.32 -9.88
CA VAL A 88 -35.94 8.90 -9.92
C VAL A 88 -37.45 8.69 -9.80
N THR A 89 -38.09 9.45 -8.92
CA THR A 89 -39.57 9.39 -8.77
C THR A 89 -40.30 9.74 -10.06
N GLU A 90 -39.78 10.72 -10.81
CA GLU A 90 -40.36 11.13 -12.10
C GLU A 90 -40.07 10.10 -13.21
N LEU A 91 -38.83 9.61 -13.31
CA LEU A 91 -38.45 8.60 -14.29
C LEU A 91 -39.25 7.30 -14.18
N ARG A 92 -39.82 7.00 -13.01
CA ARG A 92 -40.69 5.86 -12.81
C ARG A 92 -42.09 6.07 -13.36
N LYS A 93 -42.49 7.31 -13.71
CA LYS A 93 -43.75 7.57 -14.38
C LYS A 93 -43.63 7.25 -15.87
N LYS A 94 -44.63 6.61 -16.44
CA LYS A 94 -44.64 6.24 -17.87
C LYS A 94 -44.54 7.43 -18.84
N GLU A 95 -45.01 8.57 -18.42
CA GLU A 95 -45.12 9.80 -19.25
C GLU A 95 -43.78 10.53 -19.43
N THR A 96 -42.75 10.23 -18.64
CA THR A 96 -41.44 10.86 -18.75
C THR A 96 -40.72 10.33 -19.99
N THR A 97 -40.27 11.22 -20.87
CA THR A 97 -39.48 10.91 -22.05
C THR A 97 -38.03 11.31 -21.85
N LEU A 98 -37.09 10.62 -22.50
CA LEU A 98 -35.68 10.98 -22.51
C LEU A 98 -35.30 11.59 -23.84
N SER A 99 -34.42 12.58 -23.83
CA SER A 99 -33.80 13.07 -25.06
C SER A 99 -32.94 11.99 -25.74
N GLU A 100 -32.78 12.08 -27.06
CA GLU A 100 -31.97 11.14 -27.85
C GLU A 100 -30.54 11.01 -27.26
N ALA A 101 -29.95 12.12 -26.80
CA ALA A 101 -28.64 12.14 -26.18
C ALA A 101 -28.60 11.34 -24.86
N MET A 102 -29.65 11.41 -24.03
CA MET A 102 -29.80 10.61 -22.82
C MET A 102 -30.00 9.14 -23.15
N ILE A 103 -30.80 8.81 -24.17
CA ILE A 103 -30.98 7.43 -24.63
C ILE A 103 -29.65 6.88 -25.11
N ALA A 104 -28.93 7.59 -25.97
CA ALA A 104 -27.59 7.15 -26.44
C ALA A 104 -26.58 6.94 -25.31
N ARG A 105 -26.65 7.77 -24.26
CA ARG A 105 -25.76 7.66 -23.09
C ARG A 105 -26.08 6.46 -22.21
N TRP A 106 -27.36 6.18 -21.96
CA TRP A 106 -27.77 5.25 -20.92
C TRP A 106 -28.28 3.90 -21.42
N ALA A 107 -28.78 3.78 -22.66
CA ALA A 107 -29.34 2.51 -23.14
C ALA A 107 -28.37 1.34 -23.03
N TRP A 108 -27.08 1.58 -23.27
CA TRP A 108 -26.02 0.56 -23.25
C TRP A 108 -24.94 0.85 -22.20
N PHE A 109 -25.35 1.49 -21.08
CA PHE A 109 -24.43 1.78 -20.00
C PHE A 109 -23.94 0.51 -19.34
N GLU A 110 -22.61 0.39 -19.20
CA GLU A 110 -21.96 -0.73 -18.55
C GLU A 110 -21.79 -0.45 -17.05
N PHE A 111 -22.44 -1.27 -16.24
CA PHE A 111 -22.29 -1.18 -14.78
C PHE A 111 -21.05 -1.94 -14.30
N PRO A 112 -20.44 -1.46 -13.20
CA PRO A 112 -19.42 -2.26 -12.51
C PRO A 112 -19.96 -3.64 -12.18
N ALA A 113 -19.17 -4.68 -12.53
CA ALA A 113 -19.49 -6.04 -12.15
C ALA A 113 -19.49 -6.19 -10.61
N PRO A 114 -20.41 -6.96 -10.04
CA PRO A 114 -20.49 -7.13 -8.60
C PRO A 114 -19.31 -7.95 -8.08
N ILE A 115 -18.82 -7.58 -6.90
CA ILE A 115 -17.81 -8.33 -6.16
C ILE A 115 -18.55 -9.19 -5.13
N GLY A 116 -18.29 -10.49 -5.15
CA GLY A 116 -18.87 -11.44 -4.21
C GLY A 116 -18.87 -12.87 -4.74
N PRO A 117 -19.17 -13.86 -3.90
CA PRO A 117 -19.38 -15.22 -4.35
C PRO A 117 -20.61 -15.29 -5.27
N PRO A 118 -20.55 -16.01 -6.40
CA PRO A 118 -21.68 -16.10 -7.35
C PRO A 118 -22.99 -16.52 -6.70
N GLU A 119 -22.96 -17.40 -5.71
CA GLU A 119 -24.12 -17.92 -4.99
C GLU A 119 -24.85 -16.85 -4.15
N GLN A 120 -24.15 -15.78 -3.81
CA GLN A 120 -24.68 -14.66 -3.03
C GLN A 120 -25.09 -13.45 -3.88
N LEU A 121 -24.90 -13.53 -5.20
CA LEU A 121 -25.26 -12.47 -6.14
C LEU A 121 -26.60 -12.76 -6.80
N SER A 122 -27.52 -11.79 -6.77
CA SER A 122 -28.79 -11.95 -7.47
C SER A 122 -28.59 -11.86 -9.00
N ALA A 123 -29.48 -12.50 -9.76
CA ALA A 123 -29.47 -12.40 -11.23
C ALA A 123 -29.56 -10.93 -11.72
N ALA A 124 -30.30 -10.08 -11.02
CA ALA A 124 -30.39 -8.65 -11.32
C ALA A 124 -29.05 -7.90 -11.08
N GLN A 125 -28.23 -8.34 -10.14
CA GLN A 125 -26.90 -7.76 -9.93
C GLN A 125 -25.89 -8.19 -11.00
N ILE A 126 -26.04 -9.40 -11.54
CA ILE A 126 -25.12 -9.97 -12.53
C ILE A 126 -25.42 -9.41 -13.94
N ALA A 127 -26.70 -9.29 -14.29
CA ALA A 127 -27.14 -8.85 -15.61
C ALA A 127 -28.38 -7.91 -15.50
N PRO A 128 -28.20 -6.66 -15.05
CA PRO A 128 -29.33 -5.77 -14.78
C PRO A 128 -30.18 -5.43 -16.02
N ASN A 129 -29.70 -5.68 -17.24
CA ASN A 129 -30.32 -5.28 -18.50
C ASN A 129 -30.48 -6.40 -19.53
N ALA A 130 -30.55 -7.65 -19.09
CA ALA A 130 -30.59 -8.81 -19.97
C ALA A 130 -31.92 -9.01 -20.73
N ASP A 131 -32.93 -8.14 -20.52
CA ASP A 131 -34.21 -8.27 -21.19
C ASP A 131 -34.15 -7.71 -22.63
N PRO A 132 -34.15 -8.56 -23.68
CA PRO A 132 -34.08 -8.12 -25.06
C PRO A 132 -35.37 -7.43 -25.57
N ALA A 133 -36.47 -7.52 -24.81
CA ALA A 133 -37.78 -6.97 -25.18
C ALA A 133 -37.91 -5.46 -24.89
N LEU A 134 -36.99 -4.86 -24.12
CA LEU A 134 -37.02 -3.45 -23.80
C LEU A 134 -36.59 -2.57 -24.98
N SER A 135 -37.32 -1.50 -25.22
CA SER A 135 -36.87 -0.42 -26.13
C SER A 135 -35.63 0.27 -25.56
N ASP A 136 -34.83 0.93 -26.40
CA ASP A 136 -33.65 1.68 -25.97
C ASP A 136 -33.97 2.77 -24.95
N GLU A 137 -35.13 3.43 -25.09
CA GLU A 137 -35.60 4.44 -24.11
C GLU A 137 -35.92 3.81 -22.75
N GLU A 138 -36.68 2.72 -22.74
CA GLU A 138 -36.99 1.99 -21.49
C GLU A 138 -35.75 1.48 -20.80
N ARG A 139 -34.80 0.94 -21.59
CA ARG A 139 -33.48 0.50 -21.11
C ARG A 139 -32.70 1.66 -20.53
N ALA A 140 -32.65 2.81 -21.22
CA ALA A 140 -31.98 4.02 -20.76
C ALA A 140 -32.56 4.55 -19.44
N LYS A 141 -33.90 4.60 -19.32
CA LYS A 141 -34.57 4.98 -18.08
C LYS A 141 -34.20 4.04 -16.93
N ARG A 142 -34.27 2.75 -17.17
CA ARG A 142 -33.93 1.72 -16.18
C ARG A 142 -32.48 1.86 -15.73
N ASN A 143 -31.56 2.05 -16.66
CA ASN A 143 -30.14 2.20 -16.37
C ASN A 143 -29.84 3.49 -15.59
N LEU A 144 -30.45 4.59 -15.94
CA LEU A 144 -30.31 5.84 -15.20
C LEU A 144 -30.82 5.70 -13.75
N ILE A 145 -31.99 5.09 -13.55
CA ILE A 145 -32.52 4.79 -12.22
C ILE A 145 -31.55 3.89 -11.43
N GLU A 146 -31.13 2.79 -12.03
CA GLU A 146 -30.19 1.84 -11.42
C GLU A 146 -28.88 2.53 -11.03
N ARG A 147 -28.34 3.40 -11.89
CA ARG A 147 -27.12 4.15 -11.61
C ARG A 147 -27.26 5.03 -10.37
N VAL A 148 -28.38 5.75 -10.26
CA VAL A 148 -28.66 6.62 -9.11
C VAL A 148 -28.87 5.79 -7.84
N GLU A 149 -29.60 4.69 -7.94
CA GLU A 149 -29.85 3.79 -6.80
C GLU A 149 -28.55 3.14 -6.28
N ARG A 150 -27.65 2.74 -7.17
CA ARG A 150 -26.31 2.26 -6.80
C ARG A 150 -25.48 3.35 -6.12
N MET A 151 -25.52 4.58 -6.63
CA MET A 151 -24.88 5.71 -5.95
C MET A 151 -25.41 5.89 -4.53
N PHE A 152 -26.73 5.87 -4.33
CA PHE A 152 -27.32 5.95 -2.99
C PHE A 152 -26.97 4.77 -2.11
N ALA A 153 -26.88 3.59 -2.70
CA ALA A 153 -26.52 2.40 -1.96
C ALA A 153 -25.07 2.44 -1.48
N GLU A 154 -24.17 3.12 -2.19
CA GLU A 154 -22.75 3.28 -1.81
C GLU A 154 -22.50 4.58 -1.01
N ASP A 155 -23.39 5.58 -1.09
CA ASP A 155 -23.25 6.87 -0.41
C ASP A 155 -23.68 6.75 1.07
N GLU A 156 -22.75 6.36 1.92
CA GLU A 156 -22.96 6.32 3.36
C GLU A 156 -22.85 7.74 3.93
N ARG A 157 -23.90 8.20 4.62
CA ARG A 157 -23.94 9.53 5.25
C ARG A 157 -22.77 9.81 6.20
N PHE A 158 -22.28 8.77 6.85
CA PHE A 158 -21.18 8.83 7.82
C PHE A 158 -20.23 7.65 7.61
N PRO A 159 -19.38 7.69 6.58
CA PRO A 159 -18.38 6.65 6.40
C PRO A 159 -17.42 6.64 7.60
N ALA A 160 -16.96 5.47 8.00
CA ALA A 160 -16.02 5.33 9.11
C ALA A 160 -14.73 6.12 8.81
N VAL A 161 -14.31 6.17 7.56
CA VAL A 161 -13.16 6.95 7.10
C VAL A 161 -13.58 7.81 5.91
N ARG A 162 -13.78 9.11 6.13
CA ARG A 162 -14.23 10.04 5.07
C ARG A 162 -13.28 10.10 3.87
N SER A 163 -11.98 9.92 4.09
CA SER A 163 -10.99 9.87 3.01
C SER A 163 -11.04 8.58 2.16
N HIS A 164 -11.98 7.67 2.41
CA HIS A 164 -12.22 6.46 1.63
C HIS A 164 -13.57 6.46 0.91
N ALA A 165 -14.32 7.56 0.98
CA ALA A 165 -15.71 7.59 0.59
C ALA A 165 -15.97 7.83 -0.91
N GLU A 166 -14.97 8.31 -1.65
CA GLU A 166 -15.04 8.32 -3.12
C GLU A 166 -14.66 6.92 -3.63
N LEU A 167 -15.50 6.36 -4.51
CA LEU A 167 -15.33 4.99 -5.01
C LEU A 167 -15.02 4.98 -6.50
N LEU A 168 -13.99 4.27 -6.86
CA LEU A 168 -13.61 4.02 -8.24
C LEU A 168 -13.73 2.51 -8.52
N PHE A 169 -14.41 2.16 -9.60
CA PHE A 169 -14.63 0.78 -10.03
C PHE A 169 -13.80 0.51 -11.29
N ALA A 170 -13.08 -0.60 -11.28
CA ALA A 170 -12.25 -1.00 -12.39
C ALA A 170 -12.32 -2.51 -12.59
N GLU A 171 -11.95 -2.94 -13.79
CA GLU A 171 -11.76 -4.35 -14.15
C GLU A 171 -10.27 -4.59 -14.36
N VAL A 172 -9.74 -5.59 -13.68
CA VAL A 172 -8.33 -6.00 -13.77
C VAL A 172 -8.23 -7.31 -14.54
N THR A 173 -7.31 -7.34 -15.50
CA THR A 173 -6.92 -8.58 -16.20
C THR A 173 -5.48 -8.90 -15.87
N ILE A 174 -5.23 -10.10 -15.34
CA ILE A 174 -3.91 -10.64 -15.05
C ILE A 174 -3.56 -11.69 -16.08
N ALA A 175 -2.46 -11.50 -16.80
CA ALA A 175 -1.98 -12.44 -17.79
C ALA A 175 -1.61 -13.81 -17.14
N PRO A 176 -1.76 -14.93 -17.87
CA PRO A 176 -1.43 -16.25 -17.32
C PRO A 176 0.04 -16.42 -16.94
N ASP A 177 0.92 -15.67 -17.56
CA ASP A 177 2.38 -15.67 -17.36
C ASP A 177 2.88 -14.51 -16.50
N ALA A 178 2.00 -13.65 -15.99
CA ALA A 178 2.37 -12.58 -15.06
C ALA A 178 3.08 -13.17 -13.84
N LYS A 179 4.27 -12.67 -13.51
CA LYS A 179 5.04 -13.18 -12.36
C LYS A 179 4.27 -13.02 -11.06
N PRO A 180 4.10 -14.07 -10.26
CA PRO A 180 3.50 -13.96 -8.93
C PRO A 180 4.28 -13.01 -8.03
N GLY A 181 3.57 -12.33 -7.14
CA GLY A 181 4.19 -11.43 -6.17
C GLY A 181 3.47 -10.10 -6.02
N ARG A 182 4.10 -9.21 -5.23
CA ARG A 182 3.62 -7.86 -4.95
C ARG A 182 3.79 -6.95 -6.17
N ARG A 183 2.82 -6.09 -6.35
CA ARG A 183 2.79 -4.95 -7.29
C ARG A 183 2.29 -3.72 -6.54
N GLU A 184 2.33 -2.57 -7.19
CA GLU A 184 1.70 -1.34 -6.72
C GLU A 184 0.61 -0.89 -7.68
N ILE A 185 -0.54 -0.49 -7.14
CA ILE A 185 -1.64 0.10 -7.90
C ILE A 185 -1.79 1.57 -7.57
N ARG A 186 -2.03 2.42 -8.57
CA ARG A 186 -2.26 3.86 -8.44
C ARG A 186 -3.40 4.32 -9.34
N VAL A 187 -4.09 5.35 -8.92
CA VAL A 187 -5.11 6.05 -9.70
C VAL A 187 -4.51 7.31 -10.31
N ILE A 188 -4.71 7.48 -11.61
CA ILE A 188 -4.35 8.67 -12.36
C ILE A 188 -5.63 9.46 -12.64
N THR A 189 -5.65 10.72 -12.26
CA THR A 189 -6.76 11.65 -12.54
C THR A 189 -6.27 12.76 -13.44
N LYS A 190 -7.18 13.58 -13.96
CA LYS A 190 -6.80 14.82 -14.68
C LYS A 190 -6.11 15.85 -13.78
N ARG A 191 -6.15 15.65 -12.45
CA ARG A 191 -5.59 16.57 -11.45
C ARG A 191 -4.30 16.07 -10.80
N GLY A 192 -3.91 14.80 -11.00
CA GLY A 192 -2.70 14.24 -10.41
C GLY A 192 -2.71 12.72 -10.26
N ILE A 193 -1.75 12.23 -9.50
CA ILE A 193 -1.48 10.81 -9.25
C ILE A 193 -1.71 10.50 -7.77
N SER A 194 -2.35 9.37 -7.44
CA SER A 194 -2.52 8.90 -6.06
C SER A 194 -1.22 8.33 -5.46
N ASN A 195 -1.23 8.10 -4.15
CA ASN A 195 -0.27 7.22 -3.49
C ASN A 195 -0.36 5.79 -4.06
N PRO A 196 0.73 4.98 -3.95
CA PRO A 196 0.68 3.56 -4.25
C PRO A 196 -0.04 2.78 -3.14
N LEU A 197 -0.69 1.68 -3.52
CA LEU A 197 -1.10 0.62 -2.60
C LEU A 197 -0.64 -0.74 -3.14
N PRO A 198 -0.34 -1.71 -2.26
CA PRO A 198 0.01 -3.06 -2.68
C PRO A 198 -1.15 -3.76 -3.39
N PHE A 199 -0.77 -4.51 -4.42
CA PHE A 199 -1.63 -5.38 -5.22
C PHE A 199 -0.89 -6.69 -5.48
N TYR A 200 -1.57 -7.83 -5.46
CA TYR A 200 -0.91 -9.12 -5.56
C TYR A 200 -1.36 -9.94 -6.77
N VAL A 201 -0.38 -10.52 -7.46
CA VAL A 201 -0.58 -11.59 -8.43
C VAL A 201 -0.32 -12.90 -7.73
N ASP A 202 -1.31 -13.79 -7.64
CA ASP A 202 -1.23 -15.06 -6.92
C ASP A 202 -1.44 -16.27 -7.85
N GLN A 203 -1.30 -17.48 -7.29
CA GLN A 203 -1.23 -18.73 -8.07
C GLN A 203 -2.39 -19.68 -7.81
N VAL A 204 -3.18 -19.47 -6.77
CA VAL A 204 -4.28 -20.36 -6.39
C VAL A 204 -5.63 -19.74 -6.72
N PRO A 205 -6.71 -20.56 -6.87
CA PRO A 205 -8.06 -20.05 -7.06
C PRO A 205 -8.47 -19.11 -5.92
N GLU A 206 -9.32 -18.14 -6.21
CA GLU A 206 -9.71 -17.14 -5.23
C GLU A 206 -11.22 -16.90 -5.17
N VAL A 207 -11.68 -16.61 -3.96
CA VAL A 207 -13.02 -16.10 -3.71
C VAL A 207 -12.95 -14.73 -3.06
N ALA A 208 -13.94 -13.88 -3.29
CA ALA A 208 -14.09 -12.59 -2.62
C ALA A 208 -15.45 -12.52 -1.94
N ARG A 209 -15.50 -11.97 -0.72
CA ARG A 209 -16.76 -11.63 -0.05
C ARG A 209 -17.37 -10.40 -0.71
N LYS A 210 -18.65 -10.15 -0.49
CA LYS A 210 -19.26 -8.87 -0.85
C LYS A 210 -18.53 -7.74 -0.15
N PRO A 211 -18.30 -6.59 -0.82
CA PRO A 211 -17.70 -5.44 -0.19
C PRO A 211 -18.49 -4.99 1.04
N MET A 212 -17.77 -4.61 2.07
CA MET A 212 -18.35 -4.13 3.30
C MET A 212 -18.73 -2.65 3.17
N LYS A 213 -19.80 -2.27 3.88
CA LYS A 213 -20.17 -0.88 4.14
C LYS A 213 -19.97 -0.60 5.60
N THR A 214 -19.29 0.49 5.91
CA THR A 214 -19.14 0.95 7.28
C THR A 214 -19.89 2.25 7.50
N CYS A 215 -20.36 2.44 8.72
CA CYS A 215 -20.82 3.74 9.20
C CYS A 215 -19.90 4.22 10.32
N GLN A 216 -19.84 5.54 10.50
CA GLN A 216 -19.11 6.14 11.60
C GLN A 216 -19.72 5.68 12.92
N LEU A 217 -18.92 5.05 13.79
CA LEU A 217 -19.34 4.73 15.13
C LEU A 217 -19.54 6.03 15.90
N PRO A 218 -20.71 6.28 16.52
CA PRO A 218 -20.87 7.43 17.40
C PRO A 218 -19.98 7.24 18.62
N VAL A 219 -19.28 8.29 18.98
CA VAL A 219 -18.49 8.36 20.22
C VAL A 219 -19.43 8.15 21.39
N LEU A 220 -19.12 7.20 22.27
CA LEU A 220 -19.72 6.90 23.57
C LEU A 220 -21.15 7.45 23.80
N GLY A 221 -22.13 6.57 23.76
CA GLY A 221 -23.52 6.88 24.14
C GLY A 221 -24.58 6.80 23.03
N ARG A 222 -24.21 6.47 21.78
CA ARG A 222 -25.17 6.17 20.71
C ARG A 222 -25.05 4.73 20.28
N GLU A 223 -25.90 3.89 20.84
CA GLU A 223 -25.80 2.42 20.80
C GLU A 223 -26.22 1.77 19.48
N HIS A 224 -26.68 2.52 18.48
CA HIS A 224 -27.43 1.92 17.37
C HIS A 224 -26.70 1.78 16.04
N LEU A 225 -25.44 2.17 15.91
CA LEU A 225 -24.80 2.31 14.62
C LEU A 225 -23.65 1.35 14.33
N ALA A 226 -23.29 0.50 15.29
CA ALA A 226 -22.10 -0.32 15.18
C ALA A 226 -22.30 -1.65 14.49
N GLN A 227 -23.52 -2.17 14.42
CA GLN A 227 -23.76 -3.52 13.93
C GLN A 227 -24.58 -3.50 12.66
N ARG A 228 -23.91 -3.72 11.52
CA ARG A 228 -24.60 -4.23 10.34
C ARG A 228 -25.20 -5.58 10.71
N LYS A 229 -26.53 -5.76 10.57
CA LYS A 229 -27.12 -7.09 10.58
C LYS A 229 -26.69 -7.77 9.28
N ARG A 230 -25.69 -8.64 9.39
CA ARG A 230 -25.22 -9.45 8.29
C ARG A 230 -26.22 -10.59 8.09
N PRO A 231 -26.71 -10.85 6.86
CA PRO A 231 -27.50 -12.05 6.58
C PRO A 231 -26.69 -13.30 6.92
N PRO A 232 -27.32 -14.38 7.45
CA PRO A 232 -26.61 -15.59 7.84
C PRO A 232 -25.75 -16.21 6.74
N GLU A 233 -26.19 -16.13 5.48
CA GLU A 233 -25.46 -16.61 4.32
C GLU A 233 -24.18 -15.79 4.01
N GLU A 234 -24.07 -14.60 4.54
CA GLU A 234 -22.86 -13.78 4.44
C GLU A 234 -21.90 -13.96 5.62
N GLU A 235 -22.32 -14.59 6.72
CA GLU A 235 -21.45 -14.81 7.87
C GLU A 235 -20.36 -15.83 7.58
N GLU A 236 -20.72 -16.90 6.88
CA GLU A 236 -19.83 -18.00 6.58
C GLU A 236 -19.81 -18.31 5.08
N LEU A 237 -18.61 -18.53 4.53
CA LEU A 237 -18.42 -18.98 3.15
C LEU A 237 -17.90 -20.41 3.12
N GLN A 238 -18.50 -21.24 2.29
CA GLN A 238 -17.94 -22.54 1.92
C GLN A 238 -16.83 -22.33 0.90
N ILE A 239 -15.66 -22.95 1.13
CA ILE A 239 -14.51 -22.88 0.21
C ILE A 239 -13.97 -24.26 -0.10
N THR A 240 -13.26 -24.36 -1.22
CA THR A 240 -12.47 -25.54 -1.60
C THR A 240 -11.00 -25.19 -1.61
N ILE A 241 -10.16 -25.92 -0.86
CA ILE A 241 -8.72 -25.69 -0.79
C ILE A 241 -7.99 -26.39 -1.94
N PRO A 242 -6.86 -25.83 -2.48
CA PRO A 242 -6.26 -24.55 -2.08
C PRO A 242 -7.08 -23.34 -2.55
N CYS A 243 -7.10 -22.28 -1.74
CA CYS A 243 -7.90 -21.09 -2.04
C CYS A 243 -7.28 -19.84 -1.40
N THR A 244 -7.41 -18.69 -2.06
CA THR A 244 -7.21 -17.39 -1.44
C THR A 244 -8.56 -16.70 -1.23
N MET A 245 -8.85 -16.32 0.00
CA MET A 245 -10.06 -15.62 0.40
C MET A 245 -9.78 -14.13 0.57
N ASN A 246 -10.51 -13.30 -0.16
CA ASN A 246 -10.48 -11.85 -0.05
C ASN A 246 -11.66 -11.37 0.80
N GLY A 247 -11.41 -10.51 1.77
CA GLY A 247 -12.45 -9.96 2.63
C GLY A 247 -12.12 -8.60 3.21
N GLN A 248 -13.10 -8.05 3.89
CA GLN A 248 -13.01 -6.83 4.70
C GLN A 248 -13.61 -7.13 6.07
N ILE A 249 -13.12 -6.46 7.12
CA ILE A 249 -13.62 -6.61 8.50
C ILE A 249 -14.39 -5.36 8.90
N GLY A 250 -15.66 -5.53 9.25
CA GLY A 250 -16.51 -4.53 9.88
C GLY A 250 -16.32 -4.48 11.41
N PRO A 251 -16.76 -3.38 12.07
CA PRO A 251 -16.68 -3.27 13.52
C PRO A 251 -17.44 -4.41 14.21
N GLY A 252 -16.76 -5.14 15.10
CA GLY A 252 -17.31 -6.29 15.82
C GLY A 252 -17.54 -7.54 14.97
N GLU A 253 -17.16 -7.54 13.69
CA GLU A 253 -17.37 -8.66 12.79
C GLU A 253 -16.24 -9.70 12.85
N MET A 254 -16.61 -10.95 12.62
CA MET A 254 -15.72 -12.06 12.33
C MET A 254 -16.12 -12.69 11.00
N ASN A 255 -15.16 -12.93 10.12
CA ASN A 255 -15.40 -13.63 8.86
C ASN A 255 -15.04 -15.12 9.02
N ARG A 256 -15.94 -16.00 8.57
CA ARG A 256 -15.84 -17.45 8.72
C ARG A 256 -15.72 -18.10 7.34
N TYR A 257 -14.86 -19.15 7.27
CA TYR A 257 -14.62 -19.93 6.06
C TYR A 257 -14.61 -21.40 6.39
N ARG A 258 -15.57 -22.14 5.82
CA ARG A 258 -15.76 -23.56 6.04
C ARG A 258 -15.16 -24.36 4.90
N PHE A 259 -14.42 -25.42 5.22
CA PHE A 259 -13.80 -26.29 4.23
C PHE A 259 -13.66 -27.73 4.73
N GLN A 260 -13.50 -28.66 3.79
CA GLN A 260 -13.20 -30.05 4.07
C GLN A 260 -11.69 -30.30 4.02
N ALA A 261 -11.17 -31.07 4.96
CA ALA A 261 -9.77 -31.50 4.97
C ALA A 261 -9.63 -32.96 5.36
N LYS A 262 -8.53 -33.58 4.94
CA LYS A 262 -8.22 -34.98 5.21
C LYS A 262 -7.07 -35.09 6.21
N LYS A 263 -7.12 -36.13 7.06
CA LYS A 263 -6.05 -36.46 8.00
C LYS A 263 -4.69 -36.52 7.32
N GLY A 264 -3.71 -35.88 7.93
CA GLY A 264 -2.34 -35.82 7.46
C GLY A 264 -2.07 -34.74 6.41
N GLN A 265 -3.08 -34.00 5.90
CA GLN A 265 -2.84 -32.82 5.09
C GLN A 265 -2.08 -31.76 5.91
N ARG A 266 -1.06 -31.19 5.31
CA ARG A 266 -0.23 -30.15 5.93
C ARG A 266 -0.60 -28.78 5.38
N LEU A 267 -1.57 -28.15 6.02
CA LEU A 267 -2.14 -26.87 5.58
C LEU A 267 -1.26 -25.71 6.03
N LEU A 268 -0.83 -24.90 5.08
CA LEU A 268 -0.33 -23.56 5.29
C LEU A 268 -1.49 -22.57 5.21
N ILE A 269 -1.61 -21.67 6.19
CA ILE A 269 -2.57 -20.57 6.17
C ILE A 269 -1.80 -19.28 6.41
N THR A 270 -1.81 -18.38 5.43
CA THR A 270 -1.12 -17.08 5.50
C THR A 270 -2.09 -15.94 5.33
N VAL A 271 -1.88 -14.85 6.04
CA VAL A 271 -2.65 -13.62 5.89
C VAL A 271 -1.77 -12.52 5.30
N LYS A 272 -2.39 -11.68 4.47
CA LYS A 272 -1.89 -10.36 4.12
C LYS A 272 -2.97 -9.37 4.56
N ALA A 273 -2.68 -8.56 5.57
CA ALA A 273 -3.57 -7.53 6.10
C ALA A 273 -2.81 -6.20 6.24
N ARG A 274 -1.84 -6.12 7.14
CA ARG A 274 -0.96 -4.95 7.25
C ARG A 274 -0.18 -4.71 5.95
N GLN A 275 0.25 -5.78 5.29
CA GLN A 275 0.97 -5.68 4.01
C GLN A 275 0.14 -5.01 2.91
N LEU A 276 -1.20 -5.03 2.97
CA LEU A 276 -2.09 -4.38 1.99
C LEU A 276 -2.29 -2.89 2.27
N ILE A 277 -2.18 -2.47 3.52
CA ILE A 277 -2.36 -1.09 3.95
C ILE A 277 -1.09 -0.63 4.67
N PRO A 278 -0.06 -0.24 3.93
CA PRO A 278 1.23 0.13 4.48
C PRO A 278 1.19 1.51 5.15
N TYR A 279 0.38 1.66 6.19
CA TYR A 279 0.38 2.83 7.05
C TYR A 279 1.08 2.52 8.36
N VAL A 280 1.83 3.50 8.85
CA VAL A 280 2.19 3.55 10.24
C VAL A 280 1.18 4.48 10.89
N PRO A 281 0.21 3.99 11.66
CA PRO A 281 -0.75 4.84 12.34
C PRO A 281 -0.14 5.42 13.58
N ASP A 282 -0.81 6.42 14.11
CA ASP A 282 -0.62 6.90 15.47
C ASP A 282 -0.78 5.76 16.48
N ALA A 283 -0.68 6.06 17.76
CA ALA A 283 -0.56 5.18 18.93
C ALA A 283 -1.46 3.91 18.97
N VAL A 284 -2.43 3.79 18.07
CA VAL A 284 -3.26 2.59 17.92
C VAL A 284 -3.08 2.08 16.49
N PRO A 285 -2.88 0.76 16.27
CA PRO A 285 -2.75 0.23 14.92
C PRO A 285 -3.87 0.71 14.01
N GLY A 286 -3.54 1.45 12.95
CA GLY A 286 -4.49 1.93 11.95
C GLY A 286 -4.80 0.90 10.89
N TRP A 287 -4.10 -0.25 10.91
CA TRP A 287 -4.32 -1.39 10.05
C TRP A 287 -5.12 -2.47 10.77
N LEU A 288 -5.65 -3.42 10.00
CA LEU A 288 -6.21 -4.67 10.51
C LEU A 288 -5.09 -5.48 11.19
N GLN A 289 -5.18 -5.65 12.50
CA GLN A 289 -4.35 -6.60 13.24
C GLN A 289 -5.08 -7.94 13.24
N ALA A 290 -4.75 -8.77 12.27
CA ALA A 290 -5.48 -10.01 12.00
C ALA A 290 -5.21 -11.08 13.07
N VAL A 291 -6.29 -11.72 13.53
CA VAL A 291 -6.25 -12.92 14.37
C VAL A 291 -6.92 -14.05 13.63
N LEU A 292 -6.25 -15.18 13.52
CA LEU A 292 -6.76 -16.42 12.96
C LEU A 292 -7.10 -17.41 14.05
N ARG A 293 -8.28 -18.05 13.92
CA ARG A 293 -8.68 -19.20 14.75
C ARG A 293 -9.20 -20.30 13.84
N LEU A 294 -8.80 -21.52 14.10
CA LEU A 294 -9.28 -22.69 13.38
C LEU A 294 -10.06 -23.59 14.32
N TYR A 295 -11.26 -23.96 13.91
CA TYR A 295 -12.19 -24.82 14.67
C TYR A 295 -12.42 -26.13 13.91
N ASP A 296 -12.56 -27.23 14.64
CA ASP A 296 -13.04 -28.51 14.10
C ASP A 296 -14.57 -28.57 13.99
N ALA A 297 -15.10 -29.67 13.48
CA ALA A 297 -16.53 -29.88 13.31
C ALA A 297 -17.32 -29.85 14.63
N SER A 298 -16.70 -30.11 15.77
CA SER A 298 -17.33 -30.01 17.10
C SER A 298 -17.38 -28.58 17.64
N GLY A 299 -16.74 -27.61 16.95
CA GLY A 299 -16.61 -26.24 17.39
C GLY A 299 -15.45 -26.01 18.37
N LYS A 300 -14.57 -27.00 18.54
CA LYS A 300 -13.36 -26.88 19.37
C LYS A 300 -12.28 -26.11 18.58
N GLU A 301 -11.66 -25.12 19.21
CA GLU A 301 -10.48 -24.44 18.66
C GLU A 301 -9.30 -25.41 18.63
N VAL A 302 -8.73 -25.61 17.44
CA VAL A 302 -7.62 -26.55 17.20
C VAL A 302 -6.33 -25.85 16.81
N ALA A 303 -6.39 -24.58 16.39
CA ALA A 303 -5.21 -23.75 16.13
C ALA A 303 -5.54 -22.25 16.24
N TYR A 304 -4.50 -21.46 16.57
CA TYR A 304 -4.57 -20.02 16.73
C TYR A 304 -3.26 -19.38 16.19
N ALA A 305 -3.37 -18.21 15.57
CA ALA A 305 -2.22 -17.37 15.18
C ALA A 305 -2.66 -15.90 15.08
N ASP A 306 -1.82 -14.98 15.56
CA ASP A 306 -2.06 -13.52 15.52
C ASP A 306 -0.85 -12.74 15.00
N ASP A 307 0.29 -13.41 14.81
CA ASP A 307 1.49 -12.88 14.19
C ASP A 307 2.34 -14.01 13.58
N TYR A 308 3.44 -13.65 12.96
CA TYR A 308 4.49 -14.58 12.59
C TYR A 308 5.86 -13.93 12.78
N ARG A 309 6.59 -14.37 13.83
CA ARG A 309 7.88 -13.81 14.25
C ARG A 309 7.73 -12.34 14.67
N PHE A 310 8.16 -11.42 13.81
CA PHE A 310 8.08 -9.96 13.99
C PHE A 310 7.11 -9.29 13.01
N ASP A 311 6.42 -10.05 12.17
CA ASP A 311 5.40 -9.56 11.25
C ASP A 311 4.00 -9.75 11.90
N PRO A 312 3.20 -8.68 12.00
CA PRO A 312 1.84 -8.79 12.56
C PRO A 312 0.85 -9.50 11.65
N ASP A 313 1.20 -9.86 10.41
CA ASP A 313 0.37 -10.69 9.55
C ASP A 313 0.61 -12.19 9.87
N PRO A 314 -0.40 -12.93 10.38
CA PRO A 314 -0.20 -14.27 10.90
C PRO A 314 0.07 -15.32 9.82
N VAL A 315 0.89 -16.31 10.20
CA VAL A 315 1.12 -17.55 9.46
C VAL A 315 0.82 -18.72 10.38
N MET A 316 -0.08 -19.62 9.96
CA MET A 316 -0.45 -20.82 10.69
C MET A 316 -0.02 -22.06 9.92
N PHE A 317 0.68 -22.96 10.60
CA PHE A 317 1.05 -24.29 10.11
C PHE A 317 0.16 -25.30 10.82
N PHE A 318 -0.65 -26.05 10.07
CA PHE A 318 -1.62 -26.97 10.64
C PHE A 318 -1.57 -28.33 9.95
N GLU A 319 -1.21 -29.37 10.68
CA GLU A 319 -1.34 -30.74 10.23
C GLU A 319 -2.71 -31.29 10.67
N VAL A 320 -3.54 -31.65 9.70
CA VAL A 320 -4.92 -32.08 9.92
C VAL A 320 -4.95 -33.39 10.71
N PRO A 321 -5.51 -33.42 11.94
CA PRO A 321 -5.49 -34.63 12.79
C PRO A 321 -6.52 -35.70 12.40
N ALA A 322 -7.62 -35.30 11.75
CA ALA A 322 -8.71 -36.19 11.35
C ALA A 322 -9.42 -35.66 10.10
N ASP A 323 -9.99 -36.58 9.32
CA ASP A 323 -10.89 -36.19 8.21
C ASP A 323 -12.09 -35.44 8.75
N GLY A 324 -12.49 -34.39 8.09
CA GLY A 324 -13.69 -33.67 8.48
C GLY A 324 -13.75 -32.23 8.02
N GLU A 325 -14.71 -31.56 8.57
CA GLU A 325 -14.99 -30.16 8.31
C GLU A 325 -14.26 -29.28 9.32
N TYR A 326 -13.71 -28.18 8.83
CA TYR A 326 -13.01 -27.18 9.63
C TYR A 326 -13.54 -25.79 9.29
N VAL A 327 -13.52 -24.88 10.27
CA VAL A 327 -13.93 -23.49 10.11
C VAL A 327 -12.78 -22.57 10.50
N LEU A 328 -12.25 -21.85 9.51
CA LEU A 328 -11.28 -20.79 9.73
C LEU A 328 -12.01 -19.47 10.01
N VAL A 329 -11.61 -18.79 11.07
CA VAL A 329 -12.18 -17.50 11.47
C VAL A 329 -11.08 -16.44 11.47
N ILE A 330 -11.39 -15.26 10.93
CA ILE A 330 -10.55 -14.07 11.01
C ILE A 330 -11.32 -12.91 11.63
N HIS A 331 -10.67 -12.17 12.52
CA HIS A 331 -11.16 -10.92 13.09
C HIS A 331 -9.99 -9.95 13.39
N ASP A 332 -10.31 -8.70 13.67
CA ASP A 332 -9.33 -7.74 14.21
C ASP A 332 -9.09 -8.02 15.70
N ALA A 333 -7.85 -7.93 16.18
CA ALA A 333 -7.48 -8.21 17.57
C ALA A 333 -8.28 -7.39 18.60
N LEU A 334 -8.70 -6.18 18.24
CA LEU A 334 -9.52 -5.29 19.09
C LEU A 334 -10.98 -5.20 18.60
N PHE A 335 -11.40 -6.07 17.68
CA PHE A 335 -12.73 -6.05 17.05
C PHE A 335 -13.10 -4.71 16.41
N ARG A 336 -12.11 -3.99 15.91
CA ARG A 336 -12.33 -2.80 15.09
C ARG A 336 -12.68 -3.21 13.66
N GLY A 337 -13.15 -2.25 12.87
CA GLY A 337 -13.42 -2.47 11.46
C GLY A 337 -13.62 -1.16 10.71
N ARG A 338 -13.29 -1.18 9.44
CA ARG A 338 -13.51 -0.08 8.49
C ARG A 338 -13.24 -0.55 7.07
N GLU A 339 -13.53 0.27 6.07
CA GLU A 339 -13.39 -0.06 4.65
C GLU A 339 -11.96 -0.50 4.28
N SER A 340 -10.96 0.11 4.92
CA SER A 340 -9.54 -0.23 4.70
C SER A 340 -9.06 -1.46 5.48
N PHE A 341 -9.92 -2.12 6.28
CA PHE A 341 -9.57 -3.39 6.92
C PHE A 341 -9.73 -4.53 5.93
N VAL A 342 -8.97 -4.46 4.85
CA VAL A 342 -8.90 -5.48 3.80
C VAL A 342 -7.90 -6.56 4.15
N TYR A 343 -8.18 -7.80 3.73
CA TYR A 343 -7.28 -8.93 3.92
C TYR A 343 -7.35 -9.91 2.74
N ARG A 344 -6.28 -10.70 2.62
CA ARG A 344 -6.17 -11.87 1.77
C ARG A 344 -5.65 -13.03 2.60
N ILE A 345 -6.41 -14.14 2.68
CA ILE A 345 -5.98 -15.36 3.36
C ILE A 345 -5.75 -16.42 2.30
N THR A 346 -4.55 -16.99 2.25
CA THR A 346 -4.27 -18.14 1.39
C THR A 346 -4.15 -19.40 2.22
N ILE A 347 -4.89 -20.46 1.86
CA ILE A 347 -4.91 -21.76 2.53
C ILE A 347 -4.66 -22.89 1.54
N GLY A 348 -3.83 -23.86 1.91
CA GLY A 348 -3.58 -25.07 1.12
C GLY A 348 -2.31 -25.80 1.51
N GLU A 349 -2.03 -26.92 0.84
CA GLU A 349 -0.76 -27.64 0.94
C GLU A 349 0.28 -26.94 0.04
N LEU A 350 0.67 -25.73 0.43
CA LEU A 350 1.54 -24.84 -0.33
C LEU A 350 2.95 -24.81 0.25
N PRO A 351 3.99 -24.60 -0.57
CA PRO A 351 5.36 -24.49 -0.09
C PRO A 351 5.56 -23.17 0.68
N PHE A 352 6.28 -23.25 1.80
CA PHE A 352 6.65 -22.07 2.58
C PHE A 352 8.06 -22.24 3.17
N ILE A 353 8.94 -21.29 2.90
CA ILE A 353 10.28 -21.22 3.47
C ILE A 353 10.19 -20.54 4.84
N THR A 354 10.66 -21.22 5.88
CA THR A 354 10.82 -20.61 7.20
C THR A 354 12.22 -20.03 7.38
N ASN A 355 13.25 -20.64 6.81
CA ASN A 355 14.63 -20.14 6.82
C ASN A 355 15.42 -20.67 5.64
N ILE A 356 16.47 -19.94 5.30
CA ILE A 356 17.51 -20.33 4.36
C ILE A 356 18.89 -20.21 5.01
N PHE A 357 19.87 -20.92 4.46
CA PHE A 357 21.27 -20.75 4.84
C PHE A 357 22.20 -21.11 3.67
N PRO A 358 23.25 -20.31 3.38
CA PRO A 358 23.49 -18.99 3.98
C PRO A 358 22.44 -17.96 3.56
N LEU A 359 22.39 -16.80 4.26
CA LEU A 359 21.47 -15.71 3.96
C LEU A 359 21.91 -14.87 2.77
N GLY A 360 23.01 -15.22 2.13
CA GLY A 360 23.54 -14.51 0.97
C GLY A 360 24.81 -15.15 0.44
N ALA A 361 25.39 -14.53 -0.60
CA ALA A 361 26.63 -14.99 -1.23
C ALA A 361 27.39 -13.82 -1.85
N ARG A 362 28.68 -14.07 -2.14
CA ARG A 362 29.49 -13.15 -2.92
C ARG A 362 29.09 -13.18 -4.40
N VAL A 363 29.14 -12.01 -5.05
CA VAL A 363 28.88 -11.86 -6.50
C VAL A 363 29.72 -12.86 -7.29
N GLY A 364 29.06 -13.61 -8.18
CA GLY A 364 29.70 -14.54 -9.12
C GLY A 364 30.19 -15.87 -8.49
N GLU A 365 30.02 -16.05 -7.19
CA GLU A 365 30.38 -17.33 -6.54
C GLU A 365 29.14 -18.24 -6.43
N PRO A 366 29.28 -19.52 -6.84
CA PRO A 366 28.20 -20.47 -6.69
C PRO A 366 27.97 -20.79 -5.21
N VAL A 367 26.72 -20.79 -4.76
CA VAL A 367 26.34 -21.12 -3.40
C VAL A 367 25.23 -22.15 -3.40
N LYS A 368 25.35 -23.16 -2.54
CA LYS A 368 24.26 -24.09 -2.27
C LYS A 368 23.43 -23.53 -1.11
N ILE A 369 22.19 -23.21 -1.39
CA ILE A 369 21.25 -22.70 -0.39
C ILE A 369 20.54 -23.91 0.26
N GLU A 370 20.72 -24.07 1.57
CA GLU A 370 19.87 -24.94 2.40
C GLU A 370 18.57 -24.19 2.70
N MET A 371 17.45 -24.90 2.75
CA MET A 371 16.16 -24.33 3.12
C MET A 371 15.39 -25.29 4.03
N ASP A 372 14.76 -24.73 5.04
CA ASP A 372 13.79 -25.42 5.90
C ASP A 372 12.42 -24.74 5.76
N GLY A 373 11.37 -25.52 6.02
CA GLY A 373 10.01 -24.96 5.98
C GLY A 373 8.91 -26.01 5.87
N TRP A 374 7.79 -25.58 5.29
CA TRP A 374 6.57 -26.35 5.19
C TRP A 374 6.31 -26.73 3.73
N ASN A 375 6.01 -28.02 3.47
CA ASN A 375 5.70 -28.56 2.14
C ASN A 375 6.79 -28.31 1.07
N LEU A 376 8.06 -28.41 1.45
CA LEU A 376 9.21 -28.16 0.57
C LEU A 376 9.78 -29.44 -0.07
N ALA A 377 9.12 -30.60 0.06
CA ALA A 377 9.61 -31.84 -0.53
C ALA A 377 9.74 -31.70 -2.06
N GLY A 378 10.97 -31.94 -2.57
CA GLY A 378 11.28 -31.79 -4.00
C GLY A 378 11.34 -30.34 -4.51
N ALA A 379 11.27 -29.35 -3.63
CA ALA A 379 11.40 -27.94 -4.00
C ALA A 379 12.86 -27.60 -4.35
N THR A 380 13.04 -26.66 -5.26
CA THR A 380 14.34 -26.12 -5.68
C THR A 380 14.40 -24.62 -5.44
N ILE A 381 15.55 -24.13 -4.97
CA ILE A 381 15.85 -22.70 -4.81
C ILE A 381 17.22 -22.42 -5.41
N SER A 382 17.40 -21.24 -5.99
CA SER A 382 18.65 -20.79 -6.58
C SER A 382 18.97 -19.37 -6.12
N ALA A 383 20.24 -19.09 -5.92
CA ALA A 383 20.73 -17.72 -5.82
C ALA A 383 20.48 -16.96 -7.14
N PRO A 384 20.30 -15.65 -7.12
CA PRO A 384 20.10 -14.87 -8.33
C PRO A 384 21.40 -14.81 -9.14
N GLU A 385 21.36 -15.27 -10.40
CA GLU A 385 22.51 -15.26 -11.29
C GLU A 385 22.88 -13.82 -11.68
N ASN A 386 24.18 -13.50 -11.66
CA ASN A 386 24.72 -12.18 -12.07
C ASN A 386 24.04 -10.97 -11.41
N ALA A 387 23.51 -11.14 -10.21
CA ALA A 387 22.87 -10.05 -9.48
C ALA A 387 23.89 -9.02 -9.03
N ALA A 388 23.50 -7.74 -9.12
CA ALA A 388 24.28 -6.65 -8.51
C ALA A 388 24.29 -6.79 -6.98
N PRO A 389 25.30 -6.23 -6.28
CA PRO A 389 25.28 -6.17 -4.82
C PRO A 389 24.00 -5.54 -4.28
N GLY A 390 23.43 -6.16 -3.25
CA GLY A 390 22.16 -5.74 -2.64
C GLY A 390 21.34 -6.91 -2.13
N VAL A 391 20.12 -6.62 -1.67
CA VAL A 391 19.17 -7.64 -1.20
C VAL A 391 18.19 -7.98 -2.33
N HIS A 392 18.12 -9.26 -2.67
CA HIS A 392 17.24 -9.80 -3.70
C HIS A 392 16.20 -10.73 -3.08
N LEU A 393 14.99 -10.75 -3.64
CA LEU A 393 13.93 -11.65 -3.20
C LEU A 393 13.99 -12.94 -4.03
N ILE A 394 14.15 -14.07 -3.37
CA ILE A 394 14.18 -15.41 -3.98
C ILE A 394 13.04 -16.26 -3.42
N ALA A 395 12.58 -17.25 -4.20
CA ALA A 395 11.54 -18.19 -3.79
C ALA A 395 11.89 -19.61 -4.24
N ALA A 396 11.43 -20.59 -3.50
CA ALA A 396 11.54 -22.00 -3.89
C ALA A 396 10.39 -22.37 -4.82
N LYS A 397 10.69 -23.21 -5.82
CA LYS A 397 9.70 -23.80 -6.72
C LYS A 397 9.42 -25.23 -6.31
N ALA A 398 8.17 -25.50 -5.95
CA ALA A 398 7.66 -26.84 -5.62
C ALA A 398 6.52 -27.19 -6.58
N GLY A 399 6.80 -28.05 -7.58
CA GLY A 399 5.84 -28.34 -8.64
C GLY A 399 5.44 -27.09 -9.44
N LYS A 400 4.16 -26.77 -9.42
CA LYS A 400 3.62 -25.55 -10.07
C LYS A 400 3.58 -24.31 -9.19
N TYR A 401 3.84 -24.43 -7.89
CA TYR A 401 3.76 -23.34 -6.94
C TYR A 401 5.14 -22.79 -6.57
N LEU A 402 5.18 -21.48 -6.35
CA LEU A 402 6.29 -20.81 -5.68
C LEU A 402 5.96 -20.66 -4.19
N SER A 403 7.00 -20.73 -3.36
CA SER A 403 6.90 -20.39 -1.94
C SER A 403 6.70 -18.90 -1.71
N ASN A 404 6.64 -18.48 -0.44
CA ASN A 404 6.92 -17.09 -0.08
C ASN A 404 8.30 -16.67 -0.59
N TYR A 405 8.44 -15.38 -0.89
CA TYR A 405 9.74 -14.76 -1.17
C TYR A 405 10.50 -14.54 0.13
N VAL A 406 11.78 -14.83 0.10
CA VAL A 406 12.73 -14.57 1.21
C VAL A 406 13.88 -13.69 0.71
N PRO A 407 14.40 -12.77 1.55
CA PRO A 407 15.54 -11.94 1.16
C PRO A 407 16.83 -12.76 1.13
N PHE A 408 17.67 -12.45 0.14
CA PHE A 408 18.99 -13.04 -0.07
C PHE A 408 19.98 -11.92 -0.40
N ALA A 409 21.04 -11.77 0.39
CA ALA A 409 22.01 -10.70 0.22
C ALA A 409 23.14 -11.12 -0.75
N VAL A 410 23.43 -10.24 -1.71
CA VAL A 410 24.59 -10.38 -2.62
C VAL A 410 25.61 -9.31 -2.27
N ASP A 411 26.89 -9.69 -2.04
CA ASP A 411 27.95 -8.79 -1.63
C ASP A 411 29.24 -8.99 -2.45
N THR A 412 30.21 -8.09 -2.30
CA THR A 412 31.49 -8.12 -3.01
C THR A 412 32.64 -8.62 -2.15
N LEU A 413 32.50 -8.65 -0.82
CA LEU A 413 33.55 -9.03 0.10
C LEU A 413 33.80 -10.56 0.09
N PRO A 414 34.99 -11.02 0.47
CA PRO A 414 35.25 -12.43 0.73
C PRO A 414 34.32 -12.97 1.82
N GLU A 415 33.88 -14.22 1.68
CA GLU A 415 32.97 -14.86 2.61
C GLU A 415 33.59 -16.14 3.22
N THR A 416 33.16 -16.46 4.43
CA THR A 416 33.46 -17.72 5.09
C THR A 416 32.24 -18.18 5.89
N LEU A 417 32.21 -19.45 6.21
CA LEU A 417 31.26 -20.02 7.18
C LEU A 417 31.84 -19.96 8.59
N ASP A 418 30.98 -19.84 9.58
CA ASP A 418 31.37 -20.11 10.99
C ASP A 418 31.84 -21.55 11.17
N LYS A 419 32.63 -21.77 12.18
CA LYS A 419 33.17 -23.09 12.52
C LYS A 419 33.09 -23.30 14.02
N GLU A 420 32.24 -24.23 14.40
CA GLU A 420 32.06 -24.65 15.78
C GLU A 420 33.12 -25.65 16.24
N PRO A 421 33.50 -25.71 17.54
CA PRO A 421 33.04 -24.75 18.58
C PRO A 421 33.83 -23.43 18.54
N ASN A 422 33.13 -22.32 18.73
CA ASN A 422 33.74 -20.98 18.75
C ASN A 422 33.13 -20.06 19.84
N ASP A 423 32.53 -20.60 20.90
CA ASP A 423 31.78 -19.91 21.94
C ASP A 423 32.61 -18.91 22.78
N GLN A 424 33.93 -19.07 22.80
CA GLN A 424 34.80 -18.31 23.70
C GLN A 424 36.10 -17.84 23.01
N PRO A 425 36.77 -16.80 23.51
CA PRO A 425 38.02 -16.30 22.93
C PRO A 425 39.09 -17.36 22.71
N ALA A 426 39.16 -18.37 23.59
CA ALA A 426 40.11 -19.48 23.45
C ALA A 426 39.83 -20.44 22.27
N GLN A 427 38.60 -20.44 21.79
CA GLN A 427 38.10 -21.26 20.68
C GLN A 427 37.74 -20.38 19.45
N ALA A 428 38.01 -19.09 19.54
CA ALA A 428 37.61 -18.12 18.51
C ALA A 428 38.12 -18.52 17.12
N GLN A 429 37.23 -18.44 16.14
CA GLN A 429 37.62 -18.62 14.74
C GLN A 429 38.46 -17.44 14.28
N LYS A 430 39.68 -17.71 13.79
CA LYS A 430 40.52 -16.65 13.19
C LYS A 430 40.02 -16.29 11.83
N VAL A 431 39.87 -14.97 11.60
CA VAL A 431 39.46 -14.40 10.32
C VAL A 431 40.36 -13.24 9.93
N THR A 432 40.50 -13.03 8.61
CA THR A 432 41.26 -11.93 8.05
C THR A 432 40.33 -10.91 7.42
N LEU A 433 40.45 -9.64 7.82
CA LEU A 433 39.64 -8.54 7.28
C LEU A 433 40.07 -8.17 5.85
N PRO A 434 39.15 -7.75 4.95
CA PRO A 434 37.72 -7.76 5.14
C PRO A 434 37.08 -9.13 4.92
N VAL A 435 35.99 -9.43 5.64
CA VAL A 435 35.30 -10.72 5.52
C VAL A 435 33.83 -10.59 5.92
N ILE A 436 32.96 -11.39 5.29
CA ILE A 436 31.62 -11.67 5.78
C ILE A 436 31.58 -13.10 6.31
N VAL A 437 31.20 -13.27 7.55
CA VAL A 437 30.94 -14.58 8.12
C VAL A 437 29.46 -14.91 8.02
N ASN A 438 29.12 -16.02 7.37
CA ASN A 438 27.80 -16.60 7.40
C ASN A 438 27.73 -17.61 8.53
N GLY A 439 26.95 -17.34 9.56
CA GLY A 439 26.86 -18.20 10.75
C GLY A 439 25.45 -18.41 11.26
N ARG A 440 25.33 -19.21 12.29
CA ARG A 440 24.11 -19.50 13.04
C ARG A 440 24.38 -19.50 14.51
N ILE A 441 23.53 -18.90 15.29
CA ILE A 441 23.47 -19.15 16.73
C ILE A 441 22.77 -20.50 16.91
N ASP A 442 23.56 -21.57 17.02
CA ASP A 442 23.07 -22.95 16.83
C ASP A 442 22.22 -23.47 17.99
N ARG A 443 22.37 -22.95 19.20
CA ARG A 443 21.63 -23.37 20.39
C ARG A 443 21.30 -22.22 21.33
N VAL A 444 20.43 -22.49 22.27
CA VAL A 444 20.05 -21.54 23.32
C VAL A 444 21.28 -21.14 24.14
N GLY A 445 21.55 -19.83 24.24
CA GLY A 445 22.68 -19.28 24.99
C GLY A 445 24.02 -19.33 24.27
N ASP A 446 24.04 -19.66 23.00
CA ASP A 446 25.20 -19.70 22.12
C ASP A 446 25.81 -18.33 21.85
N TRP A 447 27.10 -18.33 21.59
CA TRP A 447 27.89 -17.17 21.20
C TRP A 447 28.92 -17.59 20.17
N ASP A 448 29.06 -16.84 19.10
CA ASP A 448 30.14 -17.04 18.15
C ASP A 448 31.19 -15.96 18.34
N VAL A 449 32.44 -16.37 18.41
CA VAL A 449 33.59 -15.49 18.67
C VAL A 449 34.59 -15.58 17.53
N PHE A 450 34.95 -14.43 16.98
CA PHE A 450 35.90 -14.30 15.88
C PHE A 450 37.14 -13.52 16.33
N GLU A 451 38.35 -14.11 16.12
CA GLU A 451 39.63 -13.43 16.37
C GLU A 451 40.03 -12.65 15.13
N VAL A 452 40.28 -11.35 15.29
CA VAL A 452 40.84 -10.46 14.28
C VAL A 452 42.12 -9.79 14.79
N GLU A 453 43.10 -9.57 13.93
CA GLU A 453 44.27 -8.76 14.23
C GLU A 453 43.99 -7.30 13.87
N GLY A 454 44.33 -6.38 14.76
CA GLY A 454 44.11 -4.95 14.57
C GLY A 454 45.32 -4.11 14.96
N LYS A 455 45.38 -2.90 14.39
CA LYS A 455 46.44 -1.92 14.67
C LYS A 455 45.88 -0.72 15.44
N ALA A 456 46.74 -0.10 16.24
CA ALA A 456 46.41 1.16 16.94
C ALA A 456 45.90 2.20 15.97
N GLY A 457 44.76 2.78 16.24
CA GLY A 457 44.12 3.82 15.38
C GLY A 457 43.35 3.25 14.18
N GLN A 458 43.43 1.97 13.85
CA GLN A 458 42.60 1.32 12.83
C GLN A 458 41.13 1.34 13.27
N THR A 459 40.24 1.69 12.34
CA THR A 459 38.80 1.57 12.55
C THR A 459 38.29 0.30 11.92
N ILE A 460 37.52 -0.49 12.67
CA ILE A 460 36.82 -1.65 12.15
C ILE A 460 35.30 -1.47 12.28
N VAL A 461 34.59 -2.03 11.32
CA VAL A 461 33.12 -2.13 11.30
C VAL A 461 32.77 -3.58 11.56
N ALA A 462 31.83 -3.80 12.47
CA ALA A 462 31.13 -5.07 12.65
C ALA A 462 29.63 -4.82 12.47
N GLU A 463 29.05 -5.34 11.40
CA GLU A 463 27.65 -5.16 11.03
C GLU A 463 26.96 -6.50 10.82
N VAL A 464 25.84 -6.68 11.48
CA VAL A 464 24.99 -7.87 11.34
C VAL A 464 23.89 -7.63 10.33
N HIS A 465 23.66 -8.62 9.48
CA HIS A 465 22.48 -8.74 8.64
C HIS A 465 21.78 -10.04 9.01
N ALA A 466 20.77 -9.97 9.85
CA ALA A 466 19.95 -11.08 10.31
C ALA A 466 18.46 -10.78 10.19
N ARG A 467 17.93 -9.86 11.01
CA ARG A 467 16.52 -9.45 11.00
C ARG A 467 16.10 -8.87 9.66
N ARG A 468 16.94 -8.05 9.06
CA ARG A 468 16.73 -7.50 7.70
C ARG A 468 16.72 -8.58 6.61
N LEU A 469 17.26 -9.76 6.87
CA LEU A 469 17.23 -10.96 6.02
C LEU A 469 16.26 -12.03 6.51
N TRP A 470 15.29 -11.62 7.34
CA TRP A 470 14.20 -12.43 7.85
C TRP A 470 14.60 -13.54 8.85
N SER A 471 15.77 -13.47 9.43
CA SER A 471 16.13 -14.28 10.59
C SER A 471 15.34 -13.80 11.83
N PRO A 472 14.89 -14.70 12.73
CA PRO A 472 14.26 -14.29 13.99
C PRO A 472 15.26 -13.72 15.01
N MET A 473 16.55 -13.76 14.71
CA MET A 473 17.62 -13.29 15.58
C MET A 473 17.47 -11.81 15.91
N ASP A 474 17.66 -11.49 17.18
CA ASP A 474 17.78 -10.16 17.74
C ASP A 474 19.25 -10.01 18.19
N SER A 475 20.09 -9.47 17.29
CA SER A 475 21.52 -9.60 17.42
C SER A 475 22.13 -8.71 18.52
N PHE A 476 23.19 -9.21 19.14
CA PHE A 476 24.05 -8.46 20.04
C PHE A 476 25.51 -8.64 19.59
N VAL A 477 26.19 -7.54 19.31
CA VAL A 477 27.62 -7.57 18.94
C VAL A 477 28.46 -6.84 19.97
N LYS A 478 29.58 -7.44 20.34
CA LYS A 478 30.54 -6.90 21.29
C LYS A 478 31.98 -7.09 20.77
N VAL A 479 32.81 -6.06 20.86
CA VAL A 479 34.23 -6.12 20.56
C VAL A 479 35.03 -6.04 21.85
N THR A 480 35.92 -7.01 22.09
CA THR A 480 36.82 -7.03 23.26
C THR A 480 38.27 -7.06 22.83
N ALA A 481 39.17 -6.52 23.66
CA ALA A 481 40.59 -6.73 23.57
C ALA A 481 41.00 -8.11 24.10
N ALA A 482 42.28 -8.51 23.92
CA ALA A 482 42.78 -9.79 24.35
C ALA A 482 42.70 -10.04 25.86
N ASP A 483 42.71 -8.98 26.66
CA ASP A 483 42.54 -9.02 28.12
C ASP A 483 41.07 -9.13 28.57
N GLY A 484 40.13 -9.23 27.64
CA GLY A 484 38.67 -9.28 27.90
C GLY A 484 38.02 -7.91 28.11
N LYS A 485 38.76 -6.82 28.02
CA LYS A 485 38.20 -5.48 28.14
C LYS A 485 37.28 -5.19 26.97
N VAL A 486 36.02 -4.81 27.27
CA VAL A 486 35.03 -4.38 26.25
C VAL A 486 35.45 -3.04 25.65
N ILE A 487 35.59 -2.98 24.34
CA ILE A 487 35.91 -1.79 23.59
C ILE A 487 34.62 -1.11 23.10
N ALA A 488 33.69 -1.91 22.57
CA ALA A 488 32.39 -1.42 22.11
C ALA A 488 31.34 -2.55 22.15
N LEU A 489 30.08 -2.18 22.19
CA LEU A 489 28.94 -3.09 22.06
C LEU A 489 27.73 -2.36 21.44
N ASN A 490 26.86 -3.13 20.79
CA ASN A 490 25.61 -2.65 20.22
C ASN A 490 24.63 -3.81 20.05
N ASP A 491 23.32 -3.52 20.18
CA ASP A 491 22.23 -4.47 19.97
C ASP A 491 21.20 -4.01 18.95
N ASP A 492 21.05 -2.72 18.71
CA ASP A 492 20.11 -2.16 17.76
C ASP A 492 20.74 -1.09 16.87
N HIS A 493 20.18 -0.87 15.69
CA HIS A 493 20.63 0.17 14.77
C HIS A 493 19.46 0.94 14.15
N TYR A 494 19.58 2.27 14.10
CA TYR A 494 18.59 3.13 13.47
C TYR A 494 18.91 3.36 11.98
N ASP A 495 17.97 3.04 11.10
CA ASP A 495 18.01 3.33 9.66
C ASP A 495 16.63 3.79 9.18
N ALA A 496 16.44 5.09 8.97
CA ALA A 496 15.19 5.67 8.48
C ALA A 496 14.73 5.08 7.12
N GLY A 497 15.64 4.49 6.35
CA GLY A 497 15.36 3.85 5.06
C GLY A 497 15.00 2.37 5.14
N ALA A 498 15.00 1.77 6.32
CA ALA A 498 14.70 0.35 6.52
C ALA A 498 13.19 -0.02 6.44
N GLY A 499 12.33 0.93 6.10
CA GLY A 499 10.90 0.71 5.93
C GLY A 499 10.12 0.87 7.22
N TRP A 500 9.35 -0.16 7.62
CA TRP A 500 8.48 -0.10 8.81
C TRP A 500 9.23 -0.15 10.14
N ASN A 501 10.33 -0.88 10.18
CA ASN A 501 11.15 -1.07 11.37
C ASN A 501 12.46 -0.31 11.20
N THR A 502 12.43 0.99 11.42
CA THR A 502 13.60 1.86 11.24
C THR A 502 14.59 1.73 12.39
N ASP A 503 14.16 1.27 13.54
CA ASP A 503 15.01 0.86 14.68
C ASP A 503 15.01 -0.67 14.70
N HIS A 504 15.94 -1.26 13.95
CA HIS A 504 15.95 -2.70 13.71
C HIS A 504 16.97 -3.42 14.59
N ALA A 505 16.66 -4.67 14.89
CA ALA A 505 17.41 -5.54 15.78
C ALA A 505 18.73 -6.09 15.21
N ASP A 506 19.25 -5.55 14.11
CA ASP A 506 20.57 -5.89 13.57
C ASP A 506 21.62 -4.93 14.10
N SER A 507 22.62 -5.45 14.81
CA SER A 507 23.67 -4.65 15.43
C SER A 507 24.63 -4.03 14.41
N TYR A 508 25.11 -2.82 14.70
CA TYR A 508 26.12 -2.13 13.94
C TYR A 508 27.14 -1.45 14.85
N LEU A 509 28.44 -1.75 14.68
CA LEU A 509 29.54 -1.09 15.37
C LEU A 509 30.55 -0.52 14.37
N MET A 510 31.00 0.70 14.62
CA MET A 510 32.19 1.27 14.02
C MET A 510 33.11 1.71 15.14
N VAL A 511 34.24 1.03 15.34
CA VAL A 511 35.09 1.18 16.51
C VAL A 511 36.55 1.42 16.12
N LYS A 512 37.18 2.42 16.75
CA LYS A 512 38.62 2.70 16.61
C LYS A 512 39.40 1.90 17.65
N LEU A 513 40.35 1.09 17.18
CA LEU A 513 41.16 0.21 18.03
C LEU A 513 42.20 1.03 18.80
N PRO A 514 42.35 0.78 20.12
CA PRO A 514 43.24 1.58 20.97
C PRO A 514 44.73 1.18 20.85
N ALA A 515 45.05 -0.05 20.44
CA ALA A 515 46.39 -0.59 20.42
C ALA A 515 46.56 -1.66 19.31
N ASP A 516 47.80 -2.00 19.00
CA ASP A 516 48.12 -3.19 18.19
C ASP A 516 47.80 -4.47 18.98
N GLY A 517 47.23 -5.46 18.31
CA GLY A 517 46.99 -6.74 18.97
C GLY A 517 45.78 -7.53 18.45
N LYS A 518 45.41 -8.54 19.22
CA LYS A 518 44.22 -9.36 18.92
C LYS A 518 42.98 -8.77 19.54
N TYR A 519 41.92 -8.82 18.79
CA TYR A 519 40.58 -8.44 19.21
C TYR A 519 39.60 -9.57 18.93
N TYR A 520 38.56 -9.63 19.75
CA TYR A 520 37.50 -10.64 19.61
C TYR A 520 36.19 -9.94 19.32
N VAL A 521 35.57 -10.34 18.22
CA VAL A 521 34.19 -9.92 17.86
C VAL A 521 33.27 -11.04 18.30
N HIS A 522 32.38 -10.74 19.24
CA HIS A 522 31.39 -11.66 19.76
C HIS A 522 30.03 -11.33 19.17
N ILE A 523 29.28 -12.34 18.73
CA ILE A 523 27.90 -12.21 18.28
C ILE A 523 27.02 -13.21 19.01
N GLY A 524 25.82 -12.82 19.38
CA GLY A 524 24.82 -13.64 20.04
C GLY A 524 23.42 -13.07 19.87
N ASP A 525 22.42 -13.75 20.39
CA ASP A 525 21.04 -13.30 20.42
C ASP A 525 20.71 -12.64 21.77
N THR A 526 20.08 -11.45 21.79
CA THR A 526 19.74 -10.70 23.02
C THR A 526 18.82 -11.50 23.95
N ARG A 527 17.93 -12.33 23.39
CA ARG A 527 17.00 -13.21 24.11
C ARG A 527 17.62 -14.55 24.44
N ARG A 528 18.90 -14.77 24.10
CA ARG A 528 19.62 -16.04 24.24
C ARG A 528 18.92 -17.22 23.57
N GLN A 529 18.17 -16.96 22.50
CA GLN A 529 17.59 -18.01 21.67
C GLN A 529 18.60 -18.51 20.66
N GLY A 530 18.32 -19.65 20.02
CA GLY A 530 19.20 -20.24 19.01
C GLY A 530 18.50 -21.38 18.27
N GLY A 531 19.15 -21.88 17.24
CA GLY A 531 18.67 -22.95 16.39
C GLY A 531 18.87 -22.65 14.91
N LYS A 532 18.58 -23.59 14.04
CA LYS A 532 18.80 -23.50 12.59
C LYS A 532 18.29 -22.23 11.92
N GLN A 533 17.26 -21.60 12.49
CA GLN A 533 16.64 -20.39 11.96
C GLN A 533 17.34 -19.09 12.38
N TYR A 534 18.26 -19.14 13.37
CA TYR A 534 18.98 -17.98 13.89
C TYR A 534 20.26 -17.73 13.07
N ALA A 535 20.11 -17.68 11.76
CA ALA A 535 21.19 -17.41 10.83
C ALA A 535 21.51 -15.91 10.78
N TYR A 536 22.79 -15.60 10.52
CA TYR A 536 23.27 -14.22 10.34
C TYR A 536 24.36 -14.13 9.27
N ARG A 537 24.60 -12.90 8.82
CA ARG A 537 25.79 -12.48 8.06
C ARG A 537 26.47 -11.37 8.86
N LEU A 538 27.66 -11.63 9.33
CA LEU A 538 28.48 -10.66 10.06
C LEU A 538 29.57 -10.11 9.14
N ARG A 539 29.42 -8.87 8.71
CA ARG A 539 30.48 -8.13 8.02
C ARG A 539 31.49 -7.62 9.03
N MET A 540 32.76 -7.94 8.82
CA MET A 540 33.89 -7.38 9.54
C MET A 540 34.86 -6.78 8.51
N SER A 541 35.08 -5.46 8.55
CA SER A 541 35.92 -4.78 7.57
C SER A 541 36.43 -3.45 8.11
N GLU A 542 37.37 -2.82 7.41
CA GLU A 542 37.53 -1.38 7.52
C GLU A 542 36.26 -0.67 7.02
N PRO A 543 35.99 0.57 7.45
CA PRO A 543 34.87 1.33 6.95
C PRO A 543 34.87 1.39 5.41
N GLN A 544 33.72 1.12 4.83
CA GLN A 544 33.46 1.27 3.39
C GLN A 544 32.47 2.43 3.18
N PRO A 545 32.95 3.69 3.21
CA PRO A 545 32.08 4.84 3.12
C PRO A 545 31.19 4.77 1.88
N ASP A 546 29.86 4.86 2.09
CA ASP A 546 28.85 4.70 1.06
C ASP A 546 27.59 5.52 1.44
N PHE A 547 26.59 5.51 0.58
CA PHE A 547 25.29 6.11 0.84
C PHE A 547 24.18 5.35 0.10
N ALA A 548 22.97 5.45 0.60
CA ALA A 548 21.75 5.10 -0.11
C ALA A 548 20.84 6.34 -0.22
N LEU A 549 19.91 6.33 -1.16
CA LEU A 549 19.02 7.46 -1.40
C LEU A 549 17.57 7.05 -1.35
N ARG A 550 16.73 7.92 -0.78
CA ARG A 550 15.27 7.86 -0.90
C ARG A 550 14.75 9.13 -1.53
N ILE A 551 13.74 9.03 -2.39
CA ILE A 551 13.12 10.19 -3.03
C ILE A 551 11.64 10.25 -2.68
N VAL A 552 11.18 11.39 -2.18
CA VAL A 552 9.85 11.60 -1.63
C VAL A 552 9.20 12.86 -2.20
N PRO A 553 7.94 12.79 -2.56
CA PRO A 553 7.07 11.61 -2.67
C PRO A 553 7.43 10.75 -3.90
N SER A 554 6.90 9.54 -3.97
CA SER A 554 7.06 8.63 -5.11
C SER A 554 6.28 9.05 -6.36
N ARG A 555 5.82 10.31 -6.40
CA ARG A 555 5.09 10.92 -7.53
C ARG A 555 5.44 12.39 -7.69
N ILE A 556 5.47 12.85 -8.94
CA ILE A 556 5.73 14.25 -9.29
C ILE A 556 4.58 14.77 -10.14
N VAL A 557 3.79 15.66 -9.57
CA VAL A 557 2.69 16.35 -10.25
C VAL A 557 3.17 17.73 -10.67
N ILE A 558 3.27 17.99 -11.97
CA ILE A 558 3.78 19.25 -12.52
C ILE A 558 2.65 19.94 -13.29
N ARG A 559 2.48 21.24 -13.12
CA ARG A 559 1.58 22.04 -13.94
C ARG A 559 2.15 22.25 -15.34
N SER A 560 1.28 22.48 -16.32
CA SER A 560 1.65 22.85 -17.68
C SER A 560 2.77 23.92 -17.70
N LYS A 561 3.85 23.65 -18.44
CA LYS A 561 4.99 24.56 -18.62
C LYS A 561 5.56 25.15 -17.30
N SER A 562 5.60 24.34 -16.25
CA SER A 562 5.99 24.76 -14.90
C SER A 562 7.05 23.83 -14.31
N SER A 563 7.27 23.93 -13.00
CA SER A 563 8.22 23.09 -12.26
C SER A 563 7.60 22.55 -10.97
N ALA A 564 8.13 21.41 -10.54
CA ALA A 564 7.88 20.83 -9.23
C ALA A 564 9.21 20.39 -8.63
N ALA A 565 9.23 20.10 -7.33
CA ALA A 565 10.41 19.60 -6.65
C ALA A 565 10.06 18.37 -5.82
N VAL A 566 11.05 17.49 -5.68
CA VAL A 566 11.01 16.33 -4.78
C VAL A 566 12.14 16.41 -3.79
N THR A 567 11.96 15.84 -2.62
CA THR A 567 13.01 15.78 -1.59
C THR A 567 13.78 14.47 -1.72
N VAL A 568 15.10 14.57 -1.83
CA VAL A 568 16.01 13.42 -1.79
C VAL A 568 16.63 13.34 -0.41
N PHE A 569 16.52 12.17 0.23
CA PHE A 569 17.13 11.84 1.51
C PHE A 569 18.35 10.98 1.26
N ALA A 570 19.48 11.32 1.90
CA ALA A 570 20.67 10.49 1.92
C ALA A 570 20.76 9.72 3.23
N LEU A 571 20.93 8.41 3.10
CA LEU A 571 21.23 7.48 4.19
C LEU A 571 22.73 7.20 4.12
N ARG A 572 23.49 7.92 4.92
CA ARG A 572 24.96 7.84 4.94
C ARG A 572 25.42 6.60 5.67
N LYS A 573 26.40 5.90 5.14
CA LYS A 573 26.91 4.61 5.66
C LYS A 573 28.39 4.68 5.93
N ASP A 574 28.86 3.92 6.91
CA ASP A 574 30.26 3.75 7.27
C ASP A 574 31.03 5.07 7.40
N GLY A 575 30.36 6.09 7.99
CA GLY A 575 30.98 7.41 8.23
C GLY A 575 31.15 8.28 6.98
N TYR A 576 30.52 7.95 5.85
CA TYR A 576 30.52 8.86 4.70
C TYR A 576 29.80 10.16 5.03
N ASP A 577 30.51 11.27 4.98
CA ASP A 577 29.98 12.60 5.25
C ASP A 577 30.22 13.59 4.10
N GLY A 578 30.74 13.11 2.98
CA GLY A 578 31.06 13.94 1.81
C GLY A 578 29.82 14.42 1.03
N PRO A 579 30.06 15.34 0.06
CA PRO A 579 28.98 15.83 -0.80
C PRO A 579 28.51 14.76 -1.79
N ILE A 580 27.22 14.82 -2.18
CA ILE A 580 26.61 13.93 -3.16
C ILE A 580 25.96 14.78 -4.26
N THR A 581 26.34 14.57 -5.52
CA THR A 581 25.69 15.21 -6.67
C THR A 581 24.46 14.39 -7.06
N ILE A 582 23.28 14.99 -6.97
CA ILE A 582 22.00 14.37 -7.28
C ILE A 582 21.47 14.86 -8.62
N ARG A 583 21.01 13.97 -9.47
CA ARG A 583 20.40 14.30 -10.77
C ARG A 583 19.42 13.23 -11.23
N PHE A 584 18.51 13.60 -12.11
CA PHE A 584 17.76 12.61 -12.87
C PHE A 584 18.66 11.90 -13.88
N LYS A 585 18.37 10.64 -14.16
CA LYS A 585 18.98 9.83 -15.19
C LYS A 585 18.03 9.78 -16.40
N ASP A 586 18.56 10.04 -17.58
CA ASP A 586 17.88 9.84 -18.87
C ASP A 586 16.44 10.44 -18.94
N LEU A 587 16.33 11.76 -18.67
CA LEU A 587 15.04 12.45 -18.72
C LEU A 587 14.40 12.33 -20.11
N PRO A 588 13.09 11.97 -20.18
CA PRO A 588 12.39 11.94 -21.46
C PRO A 588 12.19 13.35 -22.04
N PRO A 589 11.91 13.47 -23.36
CA PRO A 589 11.64 14.75 -24.00
C PRO A 589 10.54 15.54 -23.31
N GLY A 590 10.73 16.84 -23.19
CA GLY A 590 9.78 17.74 -22.51
C GLY A 590 10.00 17.90 -21.01
N PHE A 591 11.00 17.21 -20.44
CA PHE A 591 11.43 17.41 -19.05
C PHE A 591 12.88 17.92 -18.99
N GLU A 592 13.14 18.81 -18.05
CA GLU A 592 14.45 19.42 -17.80
C GLU A 592 14.74 19.47 -16.30
N SER A 593 15.97 19.23 -15.92
CA SER A 593 16.44 19.36 -14.55
C SER A 593 17.94 19.70 -14.53
N SER A 594 18.35 20.48 -13.56
CA SER A 594 19.77 20.67 -13.24
C SER A 594 20.16 19.76 -12.08
N SER A 595 21.40 19.28 -12.08
CA SER A 595 21.96 18.59 -10.93
C SER A 595 22.03 19.53 -9.72
N VAL A 596 21.84 18.93 -8.52
CA VAL A 596 21.99 19.62 -7.24
C VAL A 596 23.01 18.87 -6.38
N THR A 597 23.74 19.62 -5.55
CA THR A 597 24.69 19.01 -4.62
C THR A 597 24.07 18.97 -3.21
N LEU A 598 23.92 17.79 -2.67
CA LEU A 598 23.69 17.59 -1.25
C LEU A 598 25.03 17.82 -0.53
N ALA A 599 25.13 18.89 0.24
CA ALA A 599 26.35 19.26 0.93
C ALA A 599 26.77 18.22 1.98
N ALA A 600 28.07 18.25 2.33
CA ALA A 600 28.62 17.46 3.43
C ALA A 600 27.83 17.71 4.73
N GLY A 601 27.56 16.66 5.51
CA GLY A 601 26.81 16.72 6.76
C GLY A 601 25.33 17.04 6.63
N LYS A 602 24.78 17.05 5.41
CA LYS A 602 23.35 17.23 5.17
C LYS A 602 22.71 15.91 4.71
N ASP A 603 21.48 15.68 5.16
CA ASP A 603 20.75 14.45 4.84
C ASP A 603 19.63 14.66 3.83
N THR A 604 19.31 15.91 3.47
CA THR A 604 18.24 16.20 2.51
C THR A 604 18.58 17.31 1.55
N VAL A 605 18.07 17.19 0.31
CA VAL A 605 18.12 18.25 -0.71
C VAL A 605 16.87 18.16 -1.60
N ASN A 606 16.42 19.32 -2.12
CA ASN A 606 15.33 19.38 -3.07
C ASN A 606 15.89 19.32 -4.51
N LEU A 607 15.38 18.38 -5.29
CA LEU A 607 15.67 18.23 -6.71
C LEU A 607 14.48 18.76 -7.52
N GLY A 608 14.72 19.77 -8.35
CA GLY A 608 13.71 20.38 -9.22
C GLY A 608 13.55 19.63 -10.53
N LEU A 609 12.32 19.52 -11.02
CA LEU A 609 11.99 19.03 -12.36
C LEU A 609 11.09 20.06 -13.05
N LYS A 610 11.49 20.50 -14.25
CA LYS A 610 10.71 21.41 -15.10
C LYS A 610 10.10 20.66 -16.27
N THR A 611 9.00 21.16 -16.80
CA THR A 611 8.42 20.66 -18.03
C THR A 611 8.10 21.77 -19.01
N THR A 612 8.33 21.51 -20.30
CA THR A 612 7.88 22.34 -21.43
C THR A 612 6.55 21.89 -22.00
N LEU A 613 6.05 20.71 -21.54
CA LEU A 613 4.80 20.12 -22.01
C LEU A 613 3.58 20.92 -21.52
N ALA A 614 2.58 21.03 -22.38
CA ALA A 614 1.27 21.61 -22.04
C ALA A 614 0.38 20.60 -21.31
N GLU A 615 0.42 19.34 -21.74
CA GLU A 615 -0.33 18.21 -21.16
C GLU A 615 0.43 16.90 -21.38
N MET A 616 0.01 15.87 -20.69
CA MET A 616 0.57 14.54 -20.81
C MET A 616 -0.53 13.50 -20.65
N GLY A 617 -0.57 12.52 -21.56
CA GLY A 617 -1.59 11.45 -21.52
C GLY A 617 -1.34 10.44 -20.39
N ASN A 618 -0.11 9.92 -20.31
CA ASN A 618 0.30 8.91 -19.32
C ASN A 618 1.51 9.43 -18.52
N PRO A 619 1.58 9.17 -17.21
CA PRO A 619 2.77 9.47 -16.43
C PRO A 619 3.95 8.62 -16.90
N VAL A 620 5.16 9.13 -16.68
CA VAL A 620 6.44 8.44 -16.97
C VAL A 620 7.10 8.04 -15.66
N ASN A 621 7.78 6.90 -15.66
CA ASN A 621 8.62 6.48 -14.54
C ASN A 621 10.00 7.12 -14.71
N LEU A 622 10.51 7.81 -13.68
CA LEU A 622 11.76 8.52 -13.67
C LEU A 622 12.77 7.87 -12.72
N THR A 623 14.03 7.94 -13.07
CA THR A 623 15.14 7.47 -12.23
C THR A 623 15.98 8.65 -11.76
N VAL A 624 16.32 8.68 -10.48
CA VAL A 624 17.24 9.64 -9.87
C VAL A 624 18.48 8.91 -9.40
N ILE A 625 19.65 9.49 -9.65
CA ILE A 625 20.93 8.96 -9.19
C ILE A 625 21.69 10.00 -8.36
N GLY A 626 22.44 9.49 -7.39
CA GLY A 626 23.44 10.25 -6.67
C GLY A 626 24.83 9.76 -7.04
N VAL A 627 25.74 10.72 -7.21
CA VAL A 627 27.14 10.48 -7.55
C VAL A 627 28.01 11.13 -6.49
N ALA A 628 28.93 10.36 -5.91
CA ALA A 628 29.86 10.85 -4.93
C ALA A 628 31.28 10.31 -5.16
N LYS A 629 32.30 11.12 -4.83
CA LYS A 629 33.68 10.67 -4.84
C LYS A 629 34.12 10.27 -3.44
N VAL A 630 34.56 9.03 -3.29
CA VAL A 630 35.09 8.47 -2.04
C VAL A 630 36.52 8.02 -2.28
N GLY A 631 37.50 8.79 -1.79
CA GLY A 631 38.90 8.61 -2.19
C GLY A 631 39.03 8.81 -3.70
N ASP A 632 39.59 7.84 -4.40
CA ASP A 632 39.74 7.85 -5.86
C ASP A 632 38.59 7.15 -6.61
N ARG A 633 37.62 6.61 -5.89
CA ARG A 633 36.48 5.89 -6.49
C ARG A 633 35.30 6.82 -6.64
N GLU A 634 34.61 6.72 -7.79
CA GLU A 634 33.29 7.28 -7.97
C GLU A 634 32.23 6.23 -7.59
N ILE A 635 31.31 6.61 -6.73
CA ILE A 635 30.18 5.78 -6.29
C ILE A 635 28.92 6.36 -6.89
N VAL A 636 28.15 5.54 -7.60
CA VAL A 636 26.83 5.88 -8.15
C VAL A 636 25.78 5.03 -7.45
N ARG A 637 24.73 5.69 -6.93
CA ARG A 637 23.59 5.01 -6.28
C ARG A 637 22.30 5.53 -6.87
N GLU A 638 21.40 4.60 -7.23
CA GLU A 638 20.05 4.92 -7.64
C GLU A 638 19.19 5.22 -6.42
N ALA A 639 18.37 6.26 -6.52
CA ALA A 639 17.44 6.62 -5.45
C ALA A 639 16.20 5.72 -5.51
N VAL A 640 15.83 5.12 -4.39
CA VAL A 640 14.60 4.37 -4.25
C VAL A 640 13.45 5.34 -4.00
N PRO A 641 12.39 5.33 -4.85
CA PRO A 641 11.18 6.10 -4.58
C PRO A 641 10.58 5.70 -3.23
N ALA A 642 9.99 6.66 -2.51
CA ALA A 642 9.43 6.37 -1.20
C ALA A 642 8.22 7.26 -0.89
N GLU A 643 7.37 6.78 0.02
CA GLU A 643 6.33 7.54 0.68
C GLU A 643 6.76 7.89 2.10
N ASP A 644 6.71 9.18 2.44
CA ASP A 644 7.00 9.64 3.79
C ASP A 644 5.79 9.39 4.69
N ARG A 645 5.95 8.50 5.65
CA ARG A 645 4.94 8.17 6.65
C ARG A 645 5.47 8.58 8.03
N MET A 646 4.72 9.42 8.70
CA MET A 646 5.04 9.86 10.05
C MET A 646 4.19 9.10 11.05
N GLN A 647 4.84 8.48 12.00
CA GLN A 647 4.21 7.84 13.14
C GLN A 647 4.03 8.86 14.29
N ALA A 648 3.18 8.56 15.27
CA ALA A 648 3.15 9.25 16.55
C ALA A 648 4.56 9.43 17.10
N PHE A 649 4.78 10.51 17.83
CA PHE A 649 6.10 10.90 18.34
C PHE A 649 7.13 11.32 17.29
N LEU A 650 6.68 11.69 16.08
CA LEU A 650 7.50 12.21 14.99
C LEU A 650 8.51 11.22 14.39
N TRP A 651 8.33 9.93 14.57
CA TRP A 651 9.12 8.91 13.87
C TRP A 651 8.77 8.91 12.39
N ARG A 652 9.79 9.12 11.56
CA ARG A 652 9.64 9.16 10.12
C ARG A 652 10.04 7.83 9.51
N HIS A 653 9.18 7.30 8.64
CA HIS A 653 9.42 6.08 7.88
C HIS A 653 9.38 6.40 6.38
N LEU A 654 10.46 6.14 5.67
CA LEU A 654 10.58 6.31 4.23
C LEU A 654 10.26 4.97 3.56
N LEU A 655 8.96 4.71 3.36
CA LEU A 655 8.49 3.43 2.82
C LEU A 655 8.80 3.31 1.33
N PRO A 656 9.57 2.30 0.89
CA PRO A 656 9.88 2.11 -0.51
C PRO A 656 8.64 1.94 -1.38
N ALA A 657 8.69 2.51 -2.58
CA ALA A 657 7.74 2.36 -3.65
C ALA A 657 8.43 1.85 -4.92
N ASP A 658 7.68 1.17 -5.80
CA ASP A 658 8.24 0.55 -6.99
C ASP A 658 8.66 1.61 -8.03
N ASP A 659 7.85 2.67 -8.21
CA ASP A 659 8.00 3.66 -9.28
C ASP A 659 8.03 5.10 -8.76
N LEU A 660 8.82 5.95 -9.43
CA LEU A 660 8.74 7.42 -9.34
C LEU A 660 7.95 7.95 -10.54
N LEU A 661 6.64 8.06 -10.40
CA LEU A 661 5.78 8.50 -11.49
C LEU A 661 5.73 10.02 -11.59
N ALA A 662 6.02 10.55 -12.77
CA ALA A 662 5.92 11.98 -13.08
C ALA A 662 4.92 12.24 -14.21
N GLY A 663 4.17 13.34 -14.12
CA GLY A 663 3.26 13.74 -15.18
C GLY A 663 2.83 15.20 -15.09
N VAL A 664 2.27 15.69 -16.20
CA VAL A 664 1.76 17.05 -16.33
C VAL A 664 0.26 17.05 -16.10
N PHE A 665 -0.18 17.75 -15.05
CA PHE A 665 -1.57 17.78 -14.59
C PHE A 665 -2.03 19.19 -14.30
N ASP A 666 -3.34 19.42 -14.43
CA ASP A 666 -3.97 20.64 -13.95
C ASP A 666 -4.71 20.37 -12.63
N PRO A 667 -4.18 20.78 -11.47
CA PRO A 667 -4.85 20.59 -10.17
C PRO A 667 -6.26 21.22 -10.11
N ASN A 668 -6.52 22.20 -10.97
CA ASN A 668 -7.80 22.91 -11.04
C ASN A 668 -8.63 22.48 -12.26
N TYR A 669 -8.26 21.35 -12.90
CA TYR A 669 -8.96 20.87 -14.09
C TYR A 669 -10.47 20.86 -13.88
N GLN A 670 -11.17 21.44 -14.82
CA GLN A 670 -12.62 21.34 -14.95
C GLN A 670 -12.92 20.74 -16.32
N PRO A 671 -13.75 19.71 -16.40
CA PRO A 671 -14.12 19.17 -17.70
C PRO A 671 -14.87 20.22 -18.51
N PRO A 672 -14.67 20.27 -19.82
CA PRO A 672 -15.52 21.09 -20.68
C PRO A 672 -17.00 20.66 -20.52
N PRO A 673 -17.94 21.57 -20.63
CA PRO A 673 -19.35 21.22 -20.61
C PRO A 673 -19.67 20.11 -21.62
N GLN A 674 -20.23 19.00 -21.16
CA GLN A 674 -20.61 17.86 -22.00
C GLN A 674 -22.03 18.03 -22.58
N ARG A 675 -22.84 18.86 -21.93
CA ARG A 675 -24.23 19.11 -22.31
C ARG A 675 -24.51 20.59 -22.31
N ILE A 676 -25.23 21.03 -23.34
CA ILE A 676 -25.77 22.38 -23.43
C ILE A 676 -27.25 22.31 -23.06
N ARG A 677 -27.60 23.00 -22.01
CA ARG A 677 -28.97 23.04 -21.52
C ARG A 677 -29.88 23.76 -22.55
N PRO A 678 -31.03 23.17 -22.92
CA PRO A 678 -32.00 23.87 -23.73
C PRO A 678 -32.57 25.10 -22.99
N PRO A 679 -32.99 26.14 -23.69
CA PRO A 679 -33.55 27.33 -23.05
C PRO A 679 -34.84 26.97 -22.30
N ILE A 680 -35.05 27.66 -21.16
CA ILE A 680 -36.30 27.53 -20.39
C ILE A 680 -37.45 28.10 -21.19
N ARG A 681 -38.46 27.28 -21.42
CA ARG A 681 -39.68 27.72 -22.10
C ARG A 681 -40.57 28.51 -21.13
N ASP A 682 -41.41 29.45 -21.64
CA ASP A 682 -42.30 30.23 -20.79
C ASP A 682 -43.33 29.38 -20.04
N GLU A 683 -43.72 28.25 -20.62
CA GLU A 683 -44.61 27.26 -19.98
C GLU A 683 -43.99 26.55 -18.78
N ASP A 684 -42.65 26.44 -18.71
CA ASP A 684 -41.91 25.82 -17.62
C ASP A 684 -41.71 26.79 -16.43
N ARG A 685 -42.06 28.10 -16.61
CA ARG A 685 -41.94 29.11 -15.56
C ARG A 685 -43.11 29.02 -14.60
N PRO A 686 -42.88 28.86 -13.30
CA PRO A 686 -43.96 28.77 -12.33
C PRO A 686 -44.71 30.14 -12.24
N LYS A 687 -46.03 30.08 -12.17
CA LYS A 687 -46.88 31.22 -11.91
C LYS A 687 -47.10 31.34 -10.41
N ASP A 688 -47.09 32.57 -9.87
CA ASP A 688 -47.43 32.87 -8.47
C ASP A 688 -46.41 32.38 -7.41
N VAL A 689 -45.11 32.34 -7.72
CA VAL A 689 -44.04 32.02 -6.73
C VAL A 689 -43.57 33.31 -6.07
N GLN A 690 -43.57 33.33 -4.72
CA GLN A 690 -43.03 34.46 -3.94
C GLN A 690 -41.51 34.40 -3.86
N PRO A 691 -40.79 35.50 -4.10
CA PRO A 691 -39.36 35.59 -3.90
C PRO A 691 -38.99 35.22 -2.44
N SER A 692 -38.07 34.34 -2.23
CA SER A 692 -37.70 33.82 -0.90
C SER A 692 -36.23 33.44 -0.73
N LEU A 693 -35.46 33.44 -1.81
CA LEU A 693 -34.06 32.96 -1.79
C LEU A 693 -33.07 34.10 -2.07
N PRO A 694 -32.04 34.27 -1.22
CA PRO A 694 -30.93 35.18 -1.51
C PRO A 694 -30.10 34.66 -2.68
N ILE A 695 -29.38 35.55 -3.37
CA ILE A 695 -28.57 35.23 -4.55
C ILE A 695 -27.55 34.14 -4.29
N SER A 696 -26.95 34.10 -3.10
CA SER A 696 -25.98 33.06 -2.71
C SER A 696 -26.58 31.65 -2.68
N SER A 697 -27.83 31.55 -2.19
CA SER A 697 -28.54 30.25 -2.18
C SER A 697 -28.94 29.84 -3.61
N VAL A 698 -29.41 30.79 -4.42
CA VAL A 698 -29.69 30.50 -5.84
C VAL A 698 -28.42 29.99 -6.55
N GLN A 699 -27.30 30.68 -6.40
CA GLN A 699 -26.03 30.25 -6.97
C GLN A 699 -25.57 28.86 -6.47
N PHE A 700 -25.82 28.56 -5.20
CA PHE A 700 -25.49 27.24 -4.63
C PHE A 700 -26.36 26.16 -5.29
N PHE A 701 -27.68 26.29 -5.34
CA PHE A 701 -28.57 25.29 -5.95
C PHE A 701 -28.30 25.13 -7.45
N MET A 702 -28.05 26.22 -8.16
CA MET A 702 -27.72 26.20 -9.59
C MET A 702 -26.46 25.36 -9.84
N ARG A 703 -25.42 25.49 -9.01
CA ARG A 703 -24.20 24.66 -9.13
C ARG A 703 -24.50 23.18 -8.93
N GLN A 704 -25.35 22.82 -7.94
CA GLN A 704 -25.69 21.41 -7.69
C GLN A 704 -26.41 20.80 -8.90
N ILE A 705 -27.38 21.52 -9.44
CA ILE A 705 -28.12 21.09 -10.63
C ILE A 705 -27.18 20.97 -11.83
N GLU A 706 -26.34 21.96 -12.06
CA GLU A 706 -25.40 21.96 -13.20
C GLU A 706 -24.42 20.80 -13.09
N THR A 707 -23.89 20.52 -11.91
CA THR A 707 -22.98 19.38 -11.69
C THR A 707 -23.65 18.06 -12.06
N LEU A 708 -24.85 17.79 -11.52
CA LEU A 708 -25.59 16.56 -11.81
C LEU A 708 -26.00 16.46 -13.28
N TYR A 709 -26.32 17.61 -13.90
CA TYR A 709 -26.66 17.68 -15.31
C TYR A 709 -25.49 17.32 -16.20
N GLN A 710 -24.32 17.89 -15.94
CA GLN A 710 -23.08 17.55 -16.66
C GLN A 710 -22.64 16.09 -16.44
N GLU A 711 -23.00 15.49 -15.31
CA GLU A 711 -22.79 14.05 -15.03
C GLU A 711 -23.86 13.14 -15.68
N TRP A 712 -24.76 13.68 -16.49
CA TRP A 712 -25.85 12.97 -17.17
C TRP A 712 -26.89 12.33 -16.23
N LEU A 713 -26.96 12.75 -14.97
CA LEU A 713 -27.87 12.20 -13.97
C LEU A 713 -29.25 12.85 -13.95
N LEU A 714 -29.40 14.03 -14.57
CA LEU A 714 -30.66 14.74 -14.66
C LEU A 714 -31.13 14.87 -16.11
N THR A 715 -32.45 14.77 -16.34
CA THR A 715 -33.07 14.99 -17.65
C THR A 715 -33.18 16.47 -17.96
N ASP A 716 -33.29 16.82 -19.25
CA ASP A 716 -33.41 18.20 -19.71
C ASP A 716 -34.67 18.89 -19.14
N GLU A 717 -35.81 18.19 -19.14
CA GLU A 717 -37.05 18.69 -18.60
C GLU A 717 -36.99 18.94 -17.09
N PHE A 718 -36.44 18.00 -16.34
CA PHE A 718 -36.26 18.14 -14.90
C PHE A 718 -35.41 19.35 -14.55
N VAL A 719 -34.27 19.50 -15.22
CA VAL A 719 -33.34 20.61 -14.99
C VAL A 719 -34.01 21.96 -15.31
N ASN A 720 -34.66 22.08 -16.45
CA ASN A 720 -35.33 23.34 -16.84
C ASN A 720 -36.38 23.75 -15.81
N ARG A 721 -37.21 22.83 -15.34
CA ARG A 721 -38.23 23.09 -14.33
C ARG A 721 -37.60 23.47 -12.98
N GLU A 722 -36.57 22.77 -12.52
CA GLU A 722 -35.91 23.11 -11.25
C GLU A 722 -35.23 24.48 -11.30
N ILE A 723 -34.56 24.81 -12.40
CA ILE A 723 -33.93 26.12 -12.57
C ILE A 723 -34.98 27.21 -12.64
N ALA A 724 -36.08 27.04 -13.40
CA ALA A 724 -37.16 27.99 -13.47
C ALA A 724 -37.79 28.26 -12.08
N ASN A 725 -37.98 27.23 -11.27
CA ASN A 725 -38.46 27.35 -9.89
C ASN A 725 -37.49 28.14 -8.99
N ILE A 726 -36.17 27.91 -9.12
CA ILE A 726 -35.15 28.58 -8.31
C ILE A 726 -35.04 30.04 -8.72
N GLU A 727 -35.03 30.35 -10.04
CA GLU A 727 -35.00 31.72 -10.56
C GLU A 727 -36.24 32.54 -10.12
N ALA A 728 -37.41 31.93 -10.13
CA ALA A 728 -38.66 32.59 -9.67
C ALA A 728 -38.64 32.92 -8.17
N ARG A 729 -37.83 32.24 -7.37
CA ARG A 729 -37.66 32.51 -5.92
C ARG A 729 -36.57 33.52 -5.59
N LEU A 730 -35.84 34.03 -6.58
CA LEU A 730 -34.75 34.98 -6.34
C LEU A 730 -35.30 36.29 -5.76
N LEU A 731 -34.79 36.68 -4.60
CA LEU A 731 -35.00 38.01 -4.02
C LEU A 731 -34.25 39.04 -4.87
N LYS A 732 -34.96 40.00 -5.43
CA LYS A 732 -34.42 41.10 -6.26
C LYS A 732 -33.70 42.14 -5.41
#